data_81333e25745d836efbe89e7f4edea3bc
#
_entry.id   81333e25745d836efbe89e7f4edea3bc
#
_cell.length_a   1.000
_cell.length_b   1.000
_cell.length_c   1.000
_cell.angle_alpha   90.00
_cell.angle_beta   90.00
_cell.angle_gamma   90.00
#
_symmetry.space_group_name_H-M   'P 1'
#
loop_
_entity.id
_entity.type
_entity.pdbx_description
1 polymer ?
#
loop_
_entity_poly.entity_id
_entity_poly.type
_entity_poly.pdbx_seq_one_letter_code
_entity_poly.pdbx_strand_id
1 'polypeptide(L)'
;MTALLTIEDLQTEIRLRRSVVHAIDGVSLTVDAGECLGIVGESGCGKTMTALSVMRLLPGGGHITGGTITLDGTDITALSADGMRHVRGNQIGMVFQDPLASLNPTMTIGDQIAESVRLHRGVSWKSAHERAVEVLGLVGMPRPAERVGNYPHQLSGGMRQRVMIAIALACEPKLLIADEPTTALDVTIQKQILELIDDLRHRLGMAVVLVTHDLGVIAGRADRVAVMYAGRIVETASTETLFARPRHPYTEALFEALPERATGEIGPVKHRLYNIPGQPPDLTRPPRGCKFAARCRYAQDVCRETEPSLNVGGRHLFRCYFPLDATEHAVAADTAATAKIAGETITEETAATANAAGNANGNVLIRLDHLVKNFSVTSGLVLQRRVGSVSAVADVSFAVPAGRTFGLVGESGCGKTTIGRLIVGLEQATSGSIFFGDRDLTQVGRRERRRLRSKVQLMFQDSYASMDPRMRVGTILREPLVIQHQGDHGSQRERVAKILDEVGLPAKAVDRYPHEFSGGQRQRLGLARALILQPDMVVADEPVSALDVSIQAQILNLMQDLQRERGLTYLFISHDLSVIRYMADTIGVMYLGKLVEIGPADEVYYRPAHPYTKGLIDTVPVPDPTLERAKEHQGVRGELPSAVAPPSGCRFRTRCPFAQPLCAEQEPPLRPFSAAGAYAACHFPLREPDRDLGQQVTTDIPG
;
A
#
# COMPACT_ATOMS: atom_id res chain seq x y z
N MET A 1 25.16 11.49 -25.09
CA MET A 1 25.53 10.28 -24.35
C MET A 1 24.79 9.14 -25.01
N THR A 2 25.41 7.98 -25.23
CA THR A 2 24.73 6.80 -25.79
C THR A 2 23.91 6.16 -24.68
N ALA A 3 22.62 5.89 -24.94
CA ALA A 3 21.73 5.23 -23.99
C ALA A 3 22.29 3.85 -23.59
N LEU A 4 22.22 3.48 -22.31
CA LEU A 4 22.59 2.17 -21.81
C LEU A 4 21.59 1.09 -22.23
N LEU A 5 20.29 1.39 -22.11
CA LEU A 5 19.19 0.54 -22.55
C LEU A 5 18.35 1.32 -23.57
N THR A 6 18.07 0.70 -24.71
CA THR A 6 17.14 1.22 -25.72
C THR A 6 16.12 0.13 -26.03
N ILE A 7 14.84 0.47 -25.94
CA ILE A 7 13.72 -0.37 -26.34
C ILE A 7 13.01 0.36 -27.48
N GLU A 8 12.81 -0.30 -28.61
CA GLU A 8 12.18 0.27 -29.79
C GLU A 8 11.01 -0.61 -30.23
N ASP A 9 9.81 -0.03 -30.27
CA ASP A 9 8.55 -0.64 -30.71
C ASP A 9 8.30 -2.06 -30.15
N LEU A 10 8.64 -2.29 -28.89
CA LEU A 10 8.53 -3.61 -28.23
C LEU A 10 7.09 -4.06 -28.20
N GLN A 11 6.85 -5.27 -28.68
CA GLN A 11 5.55 -5.95 -28.66
C GLN A 11 5.69 -7.30 -27.96
N THR A 12 4.81 -7.55 -26.99
CA THR A 12 4.82 -8.81 -26.23
C THR A 12 3.39 -9.34 -26.07
N GLU A 13 3.19 -10.56 -26.49
CA GLU A 13 1.92 -11.27 -26.41
C GLU A 13 1.99 -12.45 -25.45
N ILE A 14 0.83 -12.74 -24.80
CA ILE A 14 0.64 -13.95 -24.01
C ILE A 14 -0.45 -14.78 -24.66
N ARG A 15 -0.08 -15.96 -25.15
CA ARG A 15 -1.01 -16.90 -25.76
C ARG A 15 -1.69 -17.73 -24.70
N LEU A 16 -2.98 -17.49 -24.52
CA LEU A 16 -3.87 -18.28 -23.69
C LEU A 16 -4.56 -19.36 -24.51
N ARG A 17 -5.24 -20.31 -23.88
CA ARG A 17 -5.92 -21.41 -24.59
C ARG A 17 -6.95 -20.96 -25.64
N ARG A 18 -7.58 -19.80 -25.48
CA ARG A 18 -8.68 -19.30 -26.35
C ARG A 18 -8.51 -17.87 -26.82
N SER A 19 -7.46 -17.17 -26.42
CA SER A 19 -7.24 -15.76 -26.75
C SER A 19 -5.76 -15.41 -26.68
N VAL A 20 -5.41 -14.28 -27.26
CA VAL A 20 -4.08 -13.68 -27.16
C VAL A 20 -4.23 -12.38 -26.40
N VAL A 21 -3.39 -12.16 -25.39
CA VAL A 21 -3.31 -10.91 -24.63
C VAL A 21 -2.14 -10.10 -25.17
N HIS A 22 -2.41 -8.90 -25.69
CA HIS A 22 -1.38 -7.95 -26.14
C HIS A 22 -0.87 -7.16 -24.93
N ALA A 23 0.02 -7.80 -24.16
CA ALA A 23 0.48 -7.25 -22.88
C ALA A 23 1.35 -5.99 -23.05
N ILE A 24 2.13 -5.93 -24.14
CA ILE A 24 2.90 -4.78 -24.58
C ILE A 24 2.63 -4.58 -26.06
N ASP A 25 2.37 -3.35 -26.46
CA ASP A 25 1.92 -3.00 -27.79
C ASP A 25 2.62 -1.72 -28.31
N GLY A 26 3.91 -1.86 -28.69
CA GLY A 26 4.71 -0.78 -29.22
C GLY A 26 5.29 0.16 -28.14
N VAL A 27 5.98 -0.41 -27.17
CA VAL A 27 6.70 0.36 -26.14
C VAL A 27 8.07 0.76 -26.66
N SER A 28 8.37 2.08 -26.61
CA SER A 28 9.68 2.62 -26.91
C SER A 28 10.14 3.48 -25.73
N LEU A 29 11.33 3.22 -25.23
CA LEU A 29 11.96 3.99 -24.14
C LEU A 29 13.49 3.83 -24.17
N THR A 30 14.17 4.78 -23.54
CA THR A 30 15.63 4.75 -23.35
C THR A 30 15.97 4.93 -21.88
N VAL A 31 17.11 4.41 -21.44
CA VAL A 31 17.68 4.65 -20.12
C VAL A 31 19.15 4.98 -20.30
N ASP A 32 19.59 6.11 -19.78
CA ASP A 32 20.97 6.55 -19.83
C ASP A 32 21.79 5.90 -18.69
N ALA A 33 23.11 5.87 -18.83
CA ALA A 33 23.99 5.36 -17.77
C ALA A 33 23.83 6.22 -16.49
N GLY A 34 23.61 5.56 -15.34
CA GLY A 34 23.39 6.21 -14.05
C GLY A 34 22.02 6.86 -13.87
N GLU A 35 21.15 6.82 -14.87
CA GLU A 35 19.77 7.35 -14.80
C GLU A 35 18.86 6.44 -13.96
N CYS A 36 17.92 7.05 -13.22
CA CYS A 36 16.76 6.37 -12.66
C CYS A 36 15.51 6.69 -13.49
N LEU A 37 15.04 5.72 -14.29
CA LEU A 37 13.79 5.82 -15.02
C LEU A 37 12.66 5.20 -14.21
N GLY A 38 11.65 5.99 -13.83
CA GLY A 38 10.42 5.51 -13.23
C GLY A 38 9.42 5.03 -14.27
N ILE A 39 8.81 3.84 -14.08
CA ILE A 39 7.67 3.37 -14.88
C ILE A 39 6.46 3.26 -13.98
N VAL A 40 5.41 4.06 -14.27
CA VAL A 40 4.18 4.12 -13.46
C VAL A 40 2.94 3.81 -14.29
N GLY A 41 1.85 3.42 -13.61
CA GLY A 41 0.54 3.16 -14.22
C GLY A 41 -0.26 2.14 -13.41
N GLU A 42 -1.52 1.94 -13.77
CA GLU A 42 -2.42 0.96 -13.11
C GLU A 42 -1.91 -0.48 -13.24
N SER A 43 -2.37 -1.38 -12.36
CA SER A 43 -2.08 -2.81 -12.43
C SER A 43 -2.55 -3.41 -13.76
N GLY A 44 -1.75 -4.31 -14.31
CA GLY A 44 -2.06 -4.91 -15.62
C GLY A 44 -1.79 -4.00 -16.82
N CYS A 45 -1.27 -2.76 -16.65
CA CYS A 45 -0.94 -1.90 -17.80
C CYS A 45 0.32 -2.33 -18.58
N GLY A 46 1.09 -3.33 -18.07
CA GLY A 46 2.26 -3.89 -18.76
C GLY A 46 3.62 -3.58 -18.13
N LYS A 47 3.71 -2.88 -16.99
CA LYS A 47 4.98 -2.51 -16.33
C LYS A 47 5.90 -3.71 -16.08
N THR A 48 5.43 -4.67 -15.31
CA THR A 48 6.14 -5.94 -15.03
C THR A 48 6.45 -6.71 -16.30
N MET A 49 5.52 -6.72 -17.28
CA MET A 49 5.76 -7.40 -18.56
C MET A 49 6.87 -6.74 -19.37
N THR A 50 7.02 -5.41 -19.30
CA THR A 50 8.15 -4.69 -19.90
C THR A 50 9.48 -5.12 -19.25
N ALA A 51 9.53 -5.15 -17.91
CA ALA A 51 10.69 -5.62 -17.16
C ALA A 51 11.06 -7.09 -17.51
N LEU A 52 10.06 -7.98 -17.52
CA LEU A 52 10.24 -9.39 -17.88
C LEU A 52 10.62 -9.61 -19.34
N SER A 53 10.16 -8.72 -20.27
CA SER A 53 10.57 -8.77 -21.67
C SER A 53 12.04 -8.43 -21.84
N VAL A 54 12.54 -7.38 -21.14
CA VAL A 54 13.98 -7.04 -21.12
C VAL A 54 14.79 -8.23 -20.59
N MET A 55 14.32 -8.87 -19.54
CA MET A 55 14.97 -10.07 -18.97
C MET A 55 14.72 -11.33 -19.81
N ARG A 56 13.81 -11.32 -20.78
CA ARG A 56 13.31 -12.51 -21.50
C ARG A 56 12.90 -13.64 -20.53
N LEU A 57 12.23 -13.28 -19.43
CA LEU A 57 11.67 -14.17 -18.42
C LEU A 57 10.14 -14.16 -18.48
N LEU A 58 9.59 -14.22 -19.68
CA LEU A 58 8.14 -14.18 -19.90
C LEU A 58 7.46 -15.43 -19.32
N PRO A 59 6.22 -15.30 -18.81
CA PRO A 59 5.45 -16.45 -18.34
C PRO A 59 5.13 -17.43 -19.46
N GLY A 60 4.67 -18.63 -19.13
CA GLY A 60 4.30 -19.65 -20.12
C GLY A 60 3.29 -19.11 -21.15
N GLY A 61 3.62 -19.25 -22.43
CA GLY A 61 2.86 -18.66 -23.54
C GLY A 61 3.20 -17.22 -23.89
N GLY A 62 4.11 -16.59 -23.16
CA GLY A 62 4.60 -15.24 -23.45
C GLY A 62 5.68 -15.22 -24.53
N HIS A 63 5.56 -14.33 -25.51
CA HIS A 63 6.50 -14.20 -26.64
C HIS A 63 6.67 -12.71 -26.98
N ILE A 64 7.91 -12.28 -27.25
CA ILE A 64 8.20 -11.02 -27.92
C ILE A 64 7.87 -11.23 -29.40
N THR A 65 6.92 -10.46 -29.94
CA THR A 65 6.43 -10.59 -31.32
C THR A 65 6.95 -9.49 -32.23
N GLY A 66 7.51 -8.41 -31.69
CA GLY A 66 8.09 -7.31 -32.45
C GLY A 66 8.97 -6.40 -31.61
N GLY A 67 9.68 -5.54 -32.29
CA GLY A 67 10.60 -4.57 -31.69
C GLY A 67 11.96 -5.12 -31.30
N THR A 68 12.83 -4.24 -30.81
CA THR A 68 14.21 -4.55 -30.41
C THR A 68 14.52 -4.05 -29.01
N ILE A 69 15.40 -4.74 -28.32
CA ILE A 69 15.95 -4.34 -27.02
C ILE A 69 17.48 -4.35 -27.11
N THR A 70 18.08 -3.19 -27.02
CA THR A 70 19.53 -3.01 -27.10
C THR A 70 20.07 -2.62 -25.72
N LEU A 71 21.04 -3.37 -25.22
CA LEU A 71 21.76 -3.10 -23.98
C LEU A 71 23.23 -2.81 -24.28
N ASP A 72 23.72 -1.66 -23.91
CA ASP A 72 25.12 -1.25 -24.12
C ASP A 72 25.61 -1.52 -25.57
N GLY A 73 24.77 -1.18 -26.56
CA GLY A 73 25.02 -1.39 -27.97
C GLY A 73 24.79 -2.81 -28.50
N THR A 74 24.41 -3.77 -27.63
CA THR A 74 24.15 -5.18 -28.02
C THR A 74 22.66 -5.43 -28.10
N ASP A 75 22.14 -5.92 -29.22
CA ASP A 75 20.76 -6.40 -29.34
C ASP A 75 20.59 -7.70 -28.55
N ILE A 76 19.87 -7.60 -27.42
CA ILE A 76 19.60 -8.76 -26.53
C ILE A 76 18.34 -9.53 -26.96
N THR A 77 17.52 -9.04 -27.87
CA THR A 77 16.38 -9.77 -28.43
C THR A 77 16.82 -10.94 -29.30
N ALA A 78 17.89 -10.77 -30.06
CA ALA A 78 18.44 -11.76 -30.95
C ALA A 78 19.38 -12.78 -30.30
N LEU A 79 19.77 -12.58 -29.02
CA LEU A 79 20.70 -13.48 -28.32
C LEU A 79 20.12 -14.89 -28.17
N SER A 80 21.02 -15.89 -28.20
CA SER A 80 20.70 -17.27 -27.80
C SER A 80 20.33 -17.35 -26.30
N ALA A 81 19.78 -18.48 -25.85
CA ALA A 81 19.50 -18.70 -24.42
C ALA A 81 20.78 -18.61 -23.57
N ASP A 82 21.90 -19.10 -24.08
CA ASP A 82 23.19 -18.99 -23.38
C ASP A 82 23.73 -17.56 -23.37
N GLY A 83 23.58 -16.80 -24.47
CA GLY A 83 23.89 -15.37 -24.47
C GLY A 83 23.10 -14.59 -23.41
N MET A 84 21.81 -14.89 -23.27
CA MET A 84 20.97 -14.26 -22.23
C MET A 84 21.36 -14.67 -20.81
N ARG A 85 21.89 -15.89 -20.58
CA ARG A 85 22.43 -16.26 -19.26
C ARG A 85 23.59 -15.37 -18.83
N HIS A 86 24.45 -14.98 -19.78
CA HIS A 86 25.56 -14.06 -19.50
C HIS A 86 25.10 -12.62 -19.23
N VAL A 87 23.97 -12.21 -19.78
CA VAL A 87 23.37 -10.88 -19.51
C VAL A 87 22.69 -10.83 -18.15
N ARG A 88 21.86 -11.85 -17.87
CA ARG A 88 21.10 -11.94 -16.60
C ARG A 88 22.04 -12.12 -15.42
N GLY A 89 21.90 -11.29 -14.39
CA GLY A 89 22.69 -11.34 -13.17
C GLY A 89 24.09 -10.72 -13.29
N ASN A 90 24.66 -10.59 -14.49
CA ASN A 90 25.97 -9.99 -14.72
C ASN A 90 25.88 -8.54 -15.25
N GLN A 91 25.06 -8.30 -16.29
CA GLN A 91 24.87 -6.96 -16.85
C GLN A 91 23.56 -6.31 -16.40
N ILE A 92 22.51 -7.13 -16.22
CA ILE A 92 21.21 -6.69 -15.69
C ILE A 92 20.93 -7.48 -14.42
N GLY A 93 20.78 -6.78 -13.28
CA GLY A 93 20.18 -7.31 -12.06
C GLY A 93 18.66 -7.07 -12.04
N MET A 94 17.90 -7.97 -11.44
CA MET A 94 16.46 -7.77 -11.25
C MET A 94 16.04 -8.05 -9.82
N VAL A 95 15.27 -7.12 -9.25
CA VAL A 95 14.56 -7.26 -7.98
C VAL A 95 13.11 -7.50 -8.32
N PHE A 96 12.59 -8.67 -7.94
CA PHE A 96 11.20 -9.08 -8.23
C PHE A 96 10.23 -8.56 -7.17
N GLN A 97 8.94 -8.53 -7.49
CA GLN A 97 7.88 -8.03 -6.64
C GLN A 97 7.70 -8.80 -5.32
N ASP A 98 7.82 -10.14 -5.34
CA ASP A 98 7.64 -10.99 -4.16
C ASP A 98 8.93 -11.69 -3.75
N PRO A 99 9.55 -11.30 -2.61
CA PRO A 99 10.76 -11.95 -2.09
C PRO A 99 10.54 -13.41 -1.69
N LEU A 100 9.33 -13.79 -1.26
CA LEU A 100 9.04 -15.17 -0.86
C LEU A 100 9.02 -16.14 -2.04
N ALA A 101 8.44 -15.69 -3.16
CA ALA A 101 8.42 -16.49 -4.40
C ALA A 101 9.79 -16.52 -5.08
N SER A 102 10.65 -15.50 -4.86
CA SER A 102 11.93 -15.35 -5.54
C SER A 102 13.09 -16.06 -4.84
N LEU A 103 13.00 -16.27 -3.52
CA LEU A 103 14.04 -16.94 -2.74
C LEU A 103 13.74 -18.43 -2.58
N ASN A 104 14.76 -19.28 -2.79
CA ASN A 104 14.64 -20.72 -2.55
C ASN A 104 14.59 -21.01 -1.04
N PRO A 105 13.47 -21.54 -0.51
CA PRO A 105 13.31 -21.74 0.94
C PRO A 105 14.21 -22.86 1.51
N THR A 106 14.78 -23.71 0.66
CA THR A 106 15.63 -24.86 1.05
C THR A 106 17.11 -24.58 0.97
N MET A 107 17.52 -23.39 0.48
CA MET A 107 18.91 -22.96 0.39
C MET A 107 19.19 -21.82 1.38
N THR A 108 20.42 -21.76 1.90
CA THR A 108 20.84 -20.61 2.69
C THR A 108 20.91 -19.36 1.83
N ILE A 109 20.80 -18.17 2.45
CA ILE A 109 20.89 -16.91 1.69
C ILE A 109 22.30 -16.71 1.11
N GLY A 110 23.34 -17.20 1.80
CA GLY A 110 24.70 -17.16 1.33
C GLY A 110 24.92 -18.02 0.08
N ASP A 111 24.35 -19.23 0.06
CA ASP A 111 24.43 -20.11 -1.10
C ASP A 111 23.78 -19.51 -2.33
N GLN A 112 22.60 -18.88 -2.16
CA GLN A 112 21.87 -18.24 -3.27
C GLN A 112 22.64 -17.06 -3.87
N ILE A 113 23.29 -16.24 -3.04
CA ILE A 113 24.14 -15.14 -3.53
C ILE A 113 25.43 -15.70 -4.18
N ALA A 114 26.07 -16.66 -3.53
CA ALA A 114 27.31 -17.26 -4.00
C ALA A 114 27.14 -18.01 -5.32
N GLU A 115 25.97 -18.62 -5.56
CA GLU A 115 25.62 -19.28 -6.83
C GLU A 115 25.71 -18.30 -8.00
N SER A 116 25.11 -17.12 -7.88
CA SER A 116 25.18 -16.06 -8.89
C SER A 116 26.64 -15.63 -9.17
N VAL A 117 27.42 -15.38 -8.12
CA VAL A 117 28.83 -14.96 -8.25
C VAL A 117 29.63 -16.02 -8.95
N ARG A 118 29.48 -17.28 -8.54
CA ARG A 118 30.22 -18.42 -9.14
C ARG A 118 29.89 -18.63 -10.60
N LEU A 119 28.59 -18.54 -10.95
CA LEU A 119 28.13 -18.75 -12.31
C LEU A 119 28.70 -17.70 -13.29
N HIS A 120 28.77 -16.46 -12.87
CA HIS A 120 29.15 -15.34 -13.75
C HIS A 120 30.65 -14.98 -13.67
N ARG A 121 31.29 -15.16 -12.53
CA ARG A 121 32.71 -14.79 -12.33
C ARG A 121 33.68 -15.99 -12.37
N GLY A 122 33.17 -17.23 -12.40
CA GLY A 122 33.98 -18.45 -12.50
C GLY A 122 34.90 -18.70 -11.30
N VAL A 123 34.60 -18.12 -10.14
CA VAL A 123 35.42 -18.20 -8.92
C VAL A 123 35.11 -19.47 -8.08
N SER A 124 35.97 -19.78 -7.10
CA SER A 124 35.73 -20.87 -6.16
C SER A 124 34.52 -20.61 -5.25
N TRP A 125 33.89 -21.67 -4.71
CA TRP A 125 32.82 -21.52 -3.72
C TRP A 125 33.24 -20.69 -2.52
N LYS A 126 34.47 -20.81 -2.04
CA LYS A 126 35.00 -20.04 -0.92
C LYS A 126 34.98 -18.54 -1.24
N SER A 127 35.55 -18.17 -2.39
CA SER A 127 35.58 -16.76 -2.83
C SER A 127 34.18 -16.22 -3.10
N ALA A 128 33.28 -17.05 -3.63
CA ALA A 128 31.87 -16.64 -3.85
C ALA A 128 31.12 -16.38 -2.52
N HIS A 129 31.39 -17.18 -1.48
CA HIS A 129 30.83 -16.95 -0.14
C HIS A 129 31.43 -15.70 0.54
N GLU A 130 32.74 -15.46 0.39
CA GLU A 130 33.35 -14.20 0.86
C GLU A 130 32.66 -12.99 0.22
N ARG A 131 32.42 -13.05 -1.09
CA ARG A 131 31.65 -12.01 -1.80
C ARG A 131 30.21 -11.91 -1.31
N ALA A 132 29.55 -13.05 -1.00
CA ALA A 132 28.19 -13.04 -0.45
C ALA A 132 28.12 -12.27 0.89
N VAL A 133 29.08 -12.47 1.78
CA VAL A 133 29.17 -11.72 3.05
C VAL A 133 29.40 -10.22 2.79
N GLU A 134 30.28 -9.88 1.84
CA GLU A 134 30.55 -8.49 1.46
C GLU A 134 29.27 -7.80 0.92
N VAL A 135 28.56 -8.44 -0.03
CA VAL A 135 27.35 -7.88 -0.63
C VAL A 135 26.22 -7.78 0.39
N LEU A 136 26.08 -8.75 1.31
CA LEU A 136 25.15 -8.64 2.44
C LEU A 136 25.49 -7.42 3.32
N GLY A 137 26.77 -7.11 3.50
CA GLY A 137 27.20 -5.88 4.17
C GLY A 137 26.82 -4.61 3.39
N LEU A 138 27.01 -4.60 2.06
CA LEU A 138 26.65 -3.48 1.19
C LEU A 138 25.15 -3.14 1.24
N VAL A 139 24.28 -4.16 1.33
CA VAL A 139 22.83 -3.96 1.47
C VAL A 139 22.38 -3.66 2.92
N GLY A 140 23.33 -3.45 3.83
CA GLY A 140 23.05 -3.10 5.22
C GLY A 140 22.43 -4.24 6.05
N MET A 141 22.75 -5.51 5.73
CA MET A 141 22.35 -6.65 6.55
C MET A 141 23.11 -6.62 7.89
N PRO A 142 22.44 -6.64 9.05
CA PRO A 142 23.11 -6.65 10.33
C PRO A 142 23.84 -8.00 10.55
N ARG A 143 25.11 -7.94 10.98
CA ARG A 143 25.97 -9.11 11.22
C ARG A 143 25.99 -10.09 10.04
N PRO A 144 26.47 -9.67 8.83
CA PRO A 144 26.35 -10.46 7.61
C PRO A 144 27.02 -11.84 7.73
N ALA A 145 28.20 -11.93 8.39
CA ALA A 145 28.94 -13.17 8.56
C ALA A 145 28.20 -14.23 9.40
N GLU A 146 27.36 -13.81 10.35
CA GLU A 146 26.53 -14.73 11.14
C GLU A 146 25.27 -15.16 10.39
N ARG A 147 24.73 -14.25 9.56
CA ARG A 147 23.44 -14.45 8.87
C ARG A 147 23.54 -15.15 7.53
N VAL A 148 24.72 -15.19 6.92
CA VAL A 148 24.96 -15.85 5.63
C VAL A 148 24.47 -17.30 5.60
N GLY A 149 24.49 -18.00 6.73
CA GLY A 149 23.97 -19.35 6.92
C GLY A 149 22.48 -19.47 7.19
N ASN A 150 21.74 -18.35 7.27
CA ASN A 150 20.31 -18.39 7.54
C ASN A 150 19.50 -18.78 6.30
N TYR A 151 18.32 -19.36 6.53
CA TYR A 151 17.32 -19.62 5.50
C TYR A 151 16.34 -18.44 5.35
N PRO A 152 15.70 -18.25 4.18
CA PRO A 152 14.76 -17.15 3.96
C PRO A 152 13.63 -17.05 4.99
N HIS A 153 13.09 -18.17 5.47
CA HIS A 153 12.01 -18.21 6.45
C HIS A 153 12.43 -17.71 7.86
N GLN A 154 13.72 -17.60 8.13
CA GLN A 154 14.27 -17.10 9.39
C GLN A 154 14.45 -15.57 9.41
N LEU A 155 14.14 -14.90 8.29
CA LEU A 155 14.34 -13.47 8.06
C LEU A 155 13.03 -12.70 8.07
N SER A 156 13.07 -11.44 8.50
CA SER A 156 11.95 -10.49 8.34
C SER A 156 11.72 -10.14 6.86
N GLY A 157 10.57 -9.54 6.53
CA GLY A 157 10.24 -9.09 5.16
C GLY A 157 11.31 -8.18 4.59
N GLY A 158 11.71 -7.14 5.32
CA GLY A 158 12.75 -6.21 4.88
C GLY A 158 14.12 -6.84 4.73
N MET A 159 14.47 -7.83 5.60
CA MET A 159 15.73 -8.58 5.44
C MET A 159 15.71 -9.47 4.19
N ARG A 160 14.58 -10.13 3.87
CA ARG A 160 14.44 -10.90 2.62
C ARG A 160 14.59 -10.02 1.39
N GLN A 161 14.01 -8.80 1.45
CA GLN A 161 14.16 -7.81 0.37
C GLN A 161 15.62 -7.41 0.17
N ARG A 162 16.37 -7.17 1.27
CA ARG A 162 17.82 -6.90 1.21
C ARG A 162 18.60 -8.07 0.60
N VAL A 163 18.24 -9.31 0.92
CA VAL A 163 18.85 -10.50 0.29
C VAL A 163 18.58 -10.54 -1.21
N MET A 164 17.36 -10.27 -1.64
CA MET A 164 17.01 -10.23 -3.07
C MET A 164 17.79 -9.15 -3.81
N ILE A 165 17.91 -7.95 -3.20
CA ILE A 165 18.77 -6.88 -3.74
C ILE A 165 20.24 -7.34 -3.78
N ALA A 166 20.74 -8.03 -2.74
CA ALA A 166 22.09 -8.58 -2.70
C ALA A 166 22.35 -9.57 -3.86
N ILE A 167 21.39 -10.46 -4.15
CA ILE A 167 21.48 -11.38 -5.30
C ILE A 167 21.56 -10.59 -6.62
N ALA A 168 20.70 -9.60 -6.80
CA ALA A 168 20.66 -8.78 -8.01
C ALA A 168 21.96 -7.98 -8.24
N LEU A 169 22.64 -7.60 -7.15
CA LEU A 169 23.87 -6.78 -7.18
C LEU A 169 25.16 -7.59 -7.05
N ALA A 170 25.08 -8.91 -6.87
CA ALA A 170 26.23 -9.76 -6.56
C ALA A 170 27.39 -9.64 -7.56
N CYS A 171 27.05 -9.42 -8.85
CA CYS A 171 28.00 -9.25 -9.95
C CYS A 171 28.18 -7.80 -10.42
N GLU A 172 27.68 -6.79 -9.69
CA GLU A 172 27.79 -5.36 -10.03
C GLU A 172 27.24 -5.04 -11.43
N PRO A 173 25.93 -5.22 -11.64
CA PRO A 173 25.32 -5.01 -12.96
C PRO A 173 25.34 -3.52 -13.35
N LYS A 174 25.34 -3.24 -14.67
CA LYS A 174 25.22 -1.88 -15.21
C LYS A 174 23.79 -1.33 -15.07
N LEU A 175 22.78 -2.22 -15.11
CA LEU A 175 21.36 -1.90 -15.02
C LEU A 175 20.71 -2.73 -13.92
N LEU A 176 19.97 -2.08 -13.04
CA LEU A 176 19.07 -2.71 -12.08
C LEU A 176 17.61 -2.47 -12.49
N ILE A 177 16.85 -3.52 -12.68
CA ILE A 177 15.39 -3.43 -12.82
C ILE A 177 14.77 -3.77 -11.47
N ALA A 178 14.08 -2.81 -10.86
CA ALA A 178 13.40 -2.96 -9.58
C ALA A 178 11.88 -2.96 -9.81
N ASP A 179 11.27 -4.14 -9.86
CA ASP A 179 9.84 -4.32 -10.11
C ASP A 179 9.09 -4.34 -8.79
N GLU A 180 8.46 -3.21 -8.45
CA GLU A 180 7.75 -2.96 -7.20
C GLU A 180 8.56 -3.41 -5.96
N PRO A 181 9.78 -2.92 -5.76
CA PRO A 181 10.71 -3.46 -4.77
C PRO A 181 10.28 -3.27 -3.32
N THR A 182 9.18 -2.58 -3.07
CA THR A 182 8.70 -2.23 -1.72
C THR A 182 7.27 -2.70 -1.45
N THR A 183 6.65 -3.43 -2.38
CA THR A 183 5.30 -3.97 -2.19
C THR A 183 5.25 -4.88 -0.96
N ALA A 184 4.19 -4.76 -0.17
CA ALA A 184 3.96 -5.48 1.09
C ALA A 184 4.97 -5.16 2.23
N LEU A 185 5.75 -4.11 2.11
CA LEU A 185 6.58 -3.58 3.20
C LEU A 185 5.88 -2.40 3.89
N ASP A 186 6.16 -2.21 5.17
CA ASP A 186 5.72 -0.99 5.85
C ASP A 186 6.52 0.24 5.38
N VAL A 187 5.93 1.42 5.56
CA VAL A 187 6.45 2.69 5.03
C VAL A 187 7.89 2.97 5.46
N THR A 188 8.25 2.56 6.69
CA THR A 188 9.60 2.74 7.24
C THR A 188 10.63 1.87 6.51
N ILE A 189 10.33 0.59 6.31
CA ILE A 189 11.18 -0.34 5.56
C ILE A 189 11.22 0.02 4.08
N GLN A 190 10.08 0.44 3.50
CA GLN A 190 9.99 0.93 2.13
C GLN A 190 11.00 2.05 1.90
N LYS A 191 11.01 3.09 2.76
CA LYS A 191 11.96 4.20 2.68
C LYS A 191 13.41 3.72 2.73
N GLN A 192 13.73 2.84 3.69
CA GLN A 192 15.10 2.30 3.84
C GLN A 192 15.57 1.51 2.61
N ILE A 193 14.69 0.73 1.98
CA ILE A 193 15.02 -0.02 0.76
C ILE A 193 15.24 0.91 -0.43
N LEU A 194 14.42 1.94 -0.57
CA LEU A 194 14.56 2.91 -1.65
C LEU A 194 15.83 3.77 -1.48
N GLU A 195 16.13 4.23 -0.27
CA GLU A 195 17.39 4.92 0.06
C GLU A 195 18.61 4.03 -0.22
N LEU A 196 18.53 2.74 0.10
CA LEU A 196 19.56 1.77 -0.21
C LEU A 196 19.79 1.65 -1.72
N ILE A 197 18.73 1.53 -2.52
CA ILE A 197 18.84 1.44 -3.99
C ILE A 197 19.49 2.70 -4.56
N ASP A 198 19.13 3.89 -4.07
CA ASP A 198 19.73 5.15 -4.51
C ASP A 198 21.21 5.28 -4.13
N ASP A 199 21.58 4.94 -2.88
CA ASP A 199 22.97 4.93 -2.44
C ASP A 199 23.82 4.00 -3.32
N LEU A 200 23.31 2.79 -3.57
CA LEU A 200 23.98 1.82 -4.42
C LEU A 200 24.04 2.27 -5.89
N ARG A 201 22.99 2.93 -6.42
CA ARG A 201 23.01 3.53 -7.75
C ARG A 201 24.17 4.51 -7.92
N HIS A 202 24.31 5.42 -6.96
CA HIS A 202 25.37 6.44 -7.01
C HIS A 202 26.78 5.82 -6.81
N ARG A 203 26.91 4.90 -5.86
CA ARG A 203 28.20 4.26 -5.55
C ARG A 203 28.73 3.36 -6.66
N LEU A 204 27.84 2.62 -7.33
CA LEU A 204 28.19 1.68 -8.39
C LEU A 204 28.09 2.29 -9.78
N GLY A 205 27.55 3.51 -9.92
CA GLY A 205 27.32 4.16 -11.21
C GLY A 205 26.34 3.42 -12.11
N MET A 206 25.43 2.60 -11.52
CA MET A 206 24.45 1.81 -12.28
C MET A 206 23.22 2.61 -12.65
N ALA A 207 22.57 2.27 -13.76
CA ALA A 207 21.24 2.76 -14.09
C ALA A 207 20.15 1.94 -13.36
N VAL A 208 18.99 2.57 -13.10
CA VAL A 208 17.86 1.91 -12.43
C VAL A 208 16.58 2.11 -13.25
N VAL A 209 15.86 1.03 -13.52
CA VAL A 209 14.46 1.07 -13.94
C VAL A 209 13.60 0.75 -12.74
N LEU A 210 12.90 1.75 -12.19
CA LEU A 210 12.05 1.63 -11.02
C LEU A 210 10.60 1.51 -11.44
N VAL A 211 10.02 0.32 -11.33
CA VAL A 211 8.61 0.07 -11.59
C VAL A 211 7.86 0.18 -10.27
N THR A 212 6.84 1.03 -10.23
CA THR A 212 5.97 1.18 -9.05
C THR A 212 4.63 1.79 -9.45
N HIS A 213 3.63 1.62 -8.59
CA HIS A 213 2.35 2.34 -8.67
C HIS A 213 2.31 3.56 -7.73
N ASP A 214 3.33 3.75 -6.90
CA ASP A 214 3.45 4.86 -5.94
C ASP A 214 4.12 6.08 -6.58
N LEU A 215 3.32 7.12 -6.84
CA LEU A 215 3.78 8.37 -7.46
C LEU A 215 4.66 9.22 -6.52
N GLY A 216 4.47 9.11 -5.21
CA GLY A 216 5.31 9.78 -4.22
C GLY A 216 6.74 9.22 -4.24
N VAL A 217 6.87 7.90 -4.36
CA VAL A 217 8.18 7.24 -4.54
C VAL A 217 8.89 7.74 -5.79
N ILE A 218 8.17 7.84 -6.90
CA ILE A 218 8.73 8.33 -8.17
C ILE A 218 9.14 9.79 -8.08
N ALA A 219 8.34 10.64 -7.43
CA ALA A 219 8.63 12.07 -7.26
C ALA A 219 9.99 12.31 -6.61
N GLY A 220 10.35 11.51 -5.60
CA GLY A 220 11.62 11.66 -4.89
C GLY A 220 12.84 11.04 -5.57
N ARG A 221 12.66 10.04 -6.46
CA ARG A 221 13.73 9.12 -6.86
C ARG A 221 14.05 9.12 -8.35
N ALA A 222 13.03 9.24 -9.21
CA ALA A 222 13.23 9.15 -10.63
C ALA A 222 13.77 10.47 -11.21
N ASP A 223 14.68 10.36 -12.19
CA ASP A 223 15.13 11.48 -12.97
C ASP A 223 14.12 11.77 -14.09
N ARG A 224 13.57 10.70 -14.66
CA ARG A 224 12.56 10.74 -15.72
C ARG A 224 11.48 9.70 -15.46
N VAL A 225 10.25 9.97 -15.89
CA VAL A 225 9.09 9.09 -15.67
C VAL A 225 8.45 8.74 -17.00
N ALA A 226 8.12 7.46 -17.16
CA ALA A 226 7.30 6.93 -18.23
C ALA A 226 5.96 6.43 -17.66
N VAL A 227 4.86 7.07 -18.06
CA VAL A 227 3.51 6.69 -17.68
C VAL A 227 2.97 5.68 -18.67
N MET A 228 2.56 4.51 -18.16
CA MET A 228 2.13 3.38 -18.97
C MET A 228 0.64 3.10 -18.78
N TYR A 229 -0.09 2.93 -19.89
CA TYR A 229 -1.50 2.57 -19.90
C TYR A 229 -1.78 1.52 -20.97
N ALA A 230 -2.43 0.41 -20.59
CA ALA A 230 -2.90 -0.64 -21.50
C ALA A 230 -1.84 -1.11 -22.53
N GLY A 231 -0.60 -1.38 -22.06
CA GLY A 231 0.50 -1.90 -22.88
C GLY A 231 1.27 -0.83 -23.66
N ARG A 232 1.02 0.47 -23.47
CA ARG A 232 1.71 1.57 -24.16
C ARG A 232 2.22 2.64 -23.21
N ILE A 233 3.30 3.30 -23.59
CA ILE A 233 3.74 4.56 -22.97
C ILE A 233 2.86 5.68 -23.50
N VAL A 234 2.11 6.33 -22.61
CA VAL A 234 1.21 7.43 -22.95
C VAL A 234 1.83 8.81 -22.70
N GLU A 235 2.78 8.90 -21.78
CA GLU A 235 3.50 10.13 -21.48
C GLU A 235 4.89 9.84 -20.92
N THR A 236 5.91 10.64 -21.29
CA THR A 236 7.27 10.56 -20.74
C THR A 236 7.86 11.96 -20.65
N ALA A 237 8.38 12.31 -19.47
CA ALA A 237 9.06 13.59 -19.24
C ALA A 237 10.05 13.48 -18.07
N SER A 238 10.84 14.55 -17.81
CA SER A 238 11.54 14.66 -16.52
C SER A 238 10.52 14.68 -15.39
N THR A 239 10.90 14.19 -14.22
CA THR A 239 10.01 14.09 -13.06
C THR A 239 9.38 15.45 -12.73
N GLU A 240 10.17 16.52 -12.68
CA GLU A 240 9.69 17.88 -12.41
C GLU A 240 8.66 18.35 -13.44
N THR A 241 8.92 18.07 -14.72
CA THR A 241 8.02 18.49 -15.81
C THR A 241 6.71 17.73 -15.75
N LEU A 242 6.75 16.41 -15.52
CA LEU A 242 5.55 15.58 -15.45
C LEU A 242 4.62 15.99 -14.32
N PHE A 243 5.20 16.22 -13.11
CA PHE A 243 4.43 16.58 -11.92
C PHE A 243 3.88 18.01 -11.99
N ALA A 244 4.62 18.93 -12.60
CA ALA A 244 4.19 20.32 -12.75
C ALA A 244 3.16 20.51 -13.89
N ARG A 245 3.30 19.77 -14.99
CA ARG A 245 2.50 19.98 -16.21
C ARG A 245 2.25 18.65 -16.94
N PRO A 246 1.40 17.75 -16.39
CA PRO A 246 0.99 16.56 -17.11
C PRO A 246 0.26 16.97 -18.41
N ARG A 247 0.52 16.27 -19.50
CA ARG A 247 -0.07 16.54 -20.82
C ARG A 247 -1.12 15.52 -21.21
N HIS A 248 -1.02 14.30 -20.68
CA HIS A 248 -2.00 13.27 -20.97
C HIS A 248 -3.09 13.22 -19.88
N PRO A 249 -4.39 13.22 -20.24
CA PRO A 249 -5.48 13.17 -19.27
C PRO A 249 -5.45 12.00 -18.29
N TYR A 250 -4.83 10.88 -18.65
CA TYR A 250 -4.63 9.76 -17.74
C TYR A 250 -3.63 10.09 -16.61
N THR A 251 -2.55 10.80 -16.93
CA THR A 251 -1.55 11.23 -15.94
C THR A 251 -2.18 12.21 -14.93
N GLU A 252 -2.97 13.17 -15.43
CA GLU A 252 -3.75 14.09 -14.59
C GLU A 252 -4.68 13.30 -13.66
N ALA A 253 -5.44 12.36 -14.21
CA ALA A 253 -6.39 11.55 -13.45
C ALA A 253 -5.72 10.69 -12.37
N LEU A 254 -4.50 10.18 -12.63
CA LEU A 254 -3.71 9.48 -11.61
C LEU A 254 -3.31 10.42 -10.45
N PHE A 255 -2.92 11.65 -10.76
CA PHE A 255 -2.55 12.64 -9.74
C PHE A 255 -3.76 13.09 -8.91
N GLU A 256 -4.93 13.28 -9.53
CA GLU A 256 -6.17 13.64 -8.83
C GLU A 256 -6.73 12.51 -7.96
N ALA A 257 -6.37 11.27 -8.21
CA ALA A 257 -6.77 10.12 -7.41
C ALA A 257 -5.96 9.94 -6.11
N LEU A 258 -4.90 10.75 -5.91
CA LEU A 258 -4.03 10.67 -4.73
C LEU A 258 -4.71 11.26 -3.48
N PRO A 259 -4.73 10.54 -2.34
CA PRO A 259 -5.29 11.07 -1.09
C PRO A 259 -4.62 12.37 -0.61
N GLU A 260 -3.33 12.54 -0.87
CA GLU A 260 -2.55 13.72 -0.48
C GLU A 260 -3.01 15.00 -1.16
N ARG A 261 -3.51 14.91 -2.39
CA ARG A 261 -4.05 16.06 -3.12
C ARG A 261 -5.47 16.45 -2.69
N ALA A 262 -6.26 15.49 -2.22
CA ALA A 262 -7.61 15.74 -1.74
C ALA A 262 -7.66 16.42 -0.36
N THR A 263 -6.54 16.44 0.37
CA THR A 263 -6.44 16.93 1.76
C THR A 263 -5.59 18.19 1.88
N GLY A 264 -5.42 18.97 0.80
CA GLY A 264 -4.48 20.10 0.70
C GLY A 264 -4.77 21.30 1.61
N GLU A 265 -5.96 21.42 2.24
CA GLU A 265 -6.28 22.49 3.19
C GLU A 265 -6.68 21.91 4.55
N ILE A 266 -6.24 22.59 5.63
CA ILE A 266 -6.65 22.27 7.01
C ILE A 266 -8.12 22.66 7.15
N GLY A 267 -9.03 21.69 7.14
CA GLY A 267 -10.45 21.96 7.30
C GLY A 267 -11.32 20.72 7.40
N PRO A 268 -12.55 20.83 7.92
CA PRO A 268 -13.45 19.69 8.15
C PRO A 268 -14.01 19.07 6.85
N VAL A 269 -13.82 19.72 5.69
CA VAL A 269 -14.36 19.25 4.40
C VAL A 269 -13.34 18.36 3.72
N LYS A 270 -13.60 17.05 3.74
CA LYS A 270 -12.83 16.05 2.98
C LYS A 270 -13.36 16.03 1.54
N HIS A 271 -12.56 16.50 0.58
CA HIS A 271 -12.93 16.43 -0.83
C HIS A 271 -12.94 14.97 -1.30
N ARG A 272 -13.92 14.61 -2.11
CA ARG A 272 -14.01 13.27 -2.72
C ARG A 272 -12.83 13.04 -3.66
N LEU A 273 -12.16 11.91 -3.55
CA LEU A 273 -11.08 11.53 -4.45
C LEU A 273 -11.59 11.40 -5.88
N TYR A 274 -10.79 11.84 -6.84
CA TYR A 274 -11.15 11.63 -8.23
C TYR A 274 -11.16 10.14 -8.55
N ASN A 275 -12.26 9.69 -9.13
CA ASN A 275 -12.45 8.30 -9.52
C ASN A 275 -12.35 8.19 -11.02
N ILE A 276 -11.29 7.56 -11.55
CA ILE A 276 -11.19 7.27 -12.98
C ILE A 276 -12.33 6.32 -13.36
N PRO A 277 -13.29 6.72 -14.22
CA PRO A 277 -14.48 5.93 -14.49
C PRO A 277 -14.17 4.65 -15.25
N GLY A 278 -15.00 3.61 -15.07
CA GLY A 278 -14.91 2.36 -15.83
C GLY A 278 -13.71 1.47 -15.44
N GLN A 279 -13.37 0.56 -16.33
CA GLN A 279 -12.25 -0.40 -16.19
C GLN A 279 -11.25 -0.23 -17.32
N PRO A 280 -9.96 -0.61 -17.11
CA PRO A 280 -8.99 -0.69 -18.20
C PRO A 280 -9.52 -1.56 -19.36
N PRO A 281 -9.15 -1.27 -20.61
CA PRO A 281 -9.61 -2.03 -21.74
C PRO A 281 -9.14 -3.50 -21.70
N ASP A 282 -9.93 -4.38 -22.28
CA ASP A 282 -9.56 -5.78 -22.46
C ASP A 282 -8.42 -5.91 -23.49
N LEU A 283 -7.23 -6.29 -23.01
CA LEU A 283 -6.04 -6.44 -23.85
C LEU A 283 -6.11 -7.66 -24.79
N THR A 284 -7.14 -8.50 -24.71
CA THR A 284 -7.43 -9.53 -25.73
C THR A 284 -8.11 -8.93 -26.97
N ARG A 285 -8.71 -7.74 -26.82
CA ARG A 285 -9.40 -6.99 -27.89
C ARG A 285 -9.15 -5.49 -27.71
N PRO A 286 -7.90 -5.04 -27.91
CA PRO A 286 -7.56 -3.63 -27.68
C PRO A 286 -8.40 -2.72 -28.59
N PRO A 287 -8.84 -1.54 -28.11
CA PRO A 287 -9.56 -0.58 -28.92
C PRO A 287 -8.69 -0.09 -30.08
N ARG A 288 -9.31 0.28 -31.21
CA ARG A 288 -8.62 0.80 -32.40
C ARG A 288 -8.05 2.21 -32.20
N GLY A 289 -8.76 3.02 -31.42
CA GLY A 289 -8.36 4.40 -31.10
C GLY A 289 -7.52 4.50 -29.84
N CYS A 290 -7.50 5.68 -29.25
CA CYS A 290 -6.85 5.93 -27.96
C CYS A 290 -7.35 4.94 -26.90
N LYS A 291 -6.45 4.18 -26.29
CA LYS A 291 -6.80 3.15 -25.32
C LYS A 291 -7.49 3.70 -24.05
N PHE A 292 -7.24 4.98 -23.75
CA PHE A 292 -7.87 5.66 -22.61
C PHE A 292 -9.22 6.32 -22.96
N ALA A 293 -9.62 6.40 -24.25
CA ALA A 293 -10.80 7.16 -24.71
C ALA A 293 -12.10 6.82 -23.96
N ALA A 294 -12.33 5.54 -23.61
CA ALA A 294 -13.53 5.11 -22.90
C ALA A 294 -13.63 5.63 -21.45
N ARG A 295 -12.49 6.06 -20.86
CA ARG A 295 -12.37 6.55 -19.48
C ARG A 295 -11.98 8.02 -19.40
N CYS A 296 -11.65 8.63 -20.56
CA CYS A 296 -11.17 10.00 -20.65
C CYS A 296 -12.34 10.99 -20.61
N ARG A 297 -12.32 11.94 -19.68
CA ARG A 297 -13.32 13.00 -19.56
C ARG A 297 -13.29 14.02 -20.72
N TYR A 298 -12.19 14.06 -21.48
CA TYR A 298 -11.98 14.95 -22.63
C TYR A 298 -12.08 14.23 -23.98
N ALA A 299 -12.54 12.95 -24.00
CA ALA A 299 -12.57 12.15 -25.21
C ALA A 299 -13.52 12.73 -26.28
N GLN A 300 -13.03 12.85 -27.50
CA GLN A 300 -13.79 13.23 -28.69
C GLN A 300 -13.85 12.04 -29.66
N ASP A 301 -14.63 12.14 -30.74
CA ASP A 301 -14.86 11.01 -31.65
C ASP A 301 -13.58 10.51 -32.31
N VAL A 302 -12.68 11.39 -32.71
CA VAL A 302 -11.36 11.02 -33.26
C VAL A 302 -10.55 10.14 -32.29
N CYS A 303 -10.72 10.32 -30.99
CA CYS A 303 -10.03 9.50 -29.98
C CYS A 303 -10.53 8.05 -30.00
N ARG A 304 -11.74 7.78 -30.48
CA ARG A 304 -12.33 6.43 -30.57
C ARG A 304 -11.99 5.73 -31.88
N GLU A 305 -11.69 6.49 -32.93
CA GLU A 305 -11.46 5.97 -34.28
C GLU A 305 -9.99 5.63 -34.53
N THR A 306 -9.09 6.53 -34.15
CA THR A 306 -7.65 6.40 -34.41
C THR A 306 -6.83 6.58 -33.14
N GLU A 307 -5.67 5.92 -33.10
CA GLU A 307 -4.74 6.06 -31.99
C GLU A 307 -3.82 7.27 -32.23
N PRO A 308 -3.64 8.16 -31.22
CA PRO A 308 -2.71 9.27 -31.34
C PRO A 308 -1.27 8.77 -31.41
N SER A 309 -0.49 9.34 -32.35
CA SER A 309 0.95 9.10 -32.40
C SER A 309 1.65 9.75 -31.20
N LEU A 310 2.82 9.21 -30.84
CA LEU A 310 3.68 9.88 -29.86
C LEU A 310 4.15 11.22 -30.43
N ASN A 311 3.86 12.31 -29.74
CA ASN A 311 4.33 13.63 -30.16
C ASN A 311 5.83 13.75 -29.84
N VAL A 312 6.68 13.85 -30.90
CA VAL A 312 8.15 13.79 -30.79
C VAL A 312 8.76 15.19 -30.75
N GLY A 313 8.03 16.19 -30.31
CA GLY A 313 8.52 17.57 -30.22
C GLY A 313 9.13 17.92 -28.87
N GLY A 314 10.40 17.55 -28.59
CA GLY A 314 11.10 17.93 -27.36
C GLY A 314 11.32 16.79 -26.37
N ARG A 315 11.61 17.13 -25.09
CA ARG A 315 11.88 16.15 -24.01
C ARG A 315 10.63 15.67 -23.28
N HIS A 316 9.46 16.25 -23.57
CA HIS A 316 8.16 15.88 -23.03
C HIS A 316 7.34 15.19 -24.13
N LEU A 317 7.26 13.88 -24.10
CA LEU A 317 6.59 13.06 -25.11
C LEU A 317 5.22 12.62 -24.57
N PHE A 318 4.17 12.69 -25.39
CA PHE A 318 2.81 12.27 -25.00
C PHE A 318 1.99 11.77 -26.20
N ARG A 319 1.01 10.90 -25.94
CA ARG A 319 0.08 10.33 -26.94
C ARG A 319 -1.33 10.87 -26.68
N CYS A 320 -1.60 12.09 -27.10
CA CYS A 320 -2.93 12.68 -26.97
C CYS A 320 -3.19 13.66 -28.12
N TYR A 321 -4.41 13.63 -28.70
CA TYR A 321 -4.85 14.63 -29.68
C TYR A 321 -5.16 15.98 -29.04
N PHE A 322 -5.61 15.95 -27.78
CA PHE A 322 -6.02 17.11 -27.00
C PHE A 322 -5.23 17.14 -25.69
N PRO A 323 -3.91 17.47 -25.77
CA PRO A 323 -3.08 17.51 -24.57
C PRO A 323 -3.54 18.62 -23.63
N LEU A 324 -3.36 18.42 -22.35
CA LEU A 324 -3.67 19.41 -21.32
C LEU A 324 -2.73 20.62 -21.47
N ASP A 325 -3.28 21.80 -21.71
CA ASP A 325 -2.55 23.07 -21.66
C ASP A 325 -2.97 23.85 -20.42
N ALA A 326 -1.99 24.36 -19.69
CA ALA A 326 -2.15 24.92 -18.34
C ALA A 326 -3.11 26.14 -18.25
N THR A 327 -3.58 26.70 -19.40
CA THR A 327 -4.42 27.90 -19.44
C THR A 327 -5.85 27.68 -19.90
N GLU A 328 -6.13 26.67 -20.72
CA GLU A 328 -7.48 26.48 -21.29
C GLU A 328 -8.35 25.45 -20.51
N HIS A 329 -7.72 24.48 -19.87
CA HIS A 329 -8.44 23.41 -19.17
C HIS A 329 -8.83 23.76 -17.71
N ALA A 330 -8.12 24.69 -17.06
CA ALA A 330 -8.53 25.21 -15.75
C ALA A 330 -9.92 25.89 -15.80
N VAL A 331 -10.22 26.58 -16.93
CA VAL A 331 -11.50 27.24 -17.14
C VAL A 331 -12.61 26.24 -17.51
N ALA A 332 -12.28 25.16 -18.24
CA ALA A 332 -13.24 24.13 -18.63
C ALA A 332 -13.56 23.16 -17.49
N ALA A 333 -12.59 22.88 -16.60
CA ALA A 333 -12.79 22.05 -15.42
C ALA A 333 -13.70 22.76 -14.40
N ASP A 334 -13.52 24.07 -14.18
CA ASP A 334 -14.39 24.86 -13.30
C ASP A 334 -15.82 24.97 -13.86
N THR A 335 -15.99 25.11 -15.18
CA THR A 335 -17.34 25.17 -15.79
C THR A 335 -18.03 23.81 -15.84
N ALA A 336 -17.31 22.70 -16.02
CA ALA A 336 -17.91 21.37 -15.98
C ALA A 336 -18.17 20.85 -14.56
N ALA A 337 -17.36 21.24 -13.59
CA ALA A 337 -17.58 20.98 -12.18
C ALA A 337 -18.75 21.83 -11.63
N THR A 338 -18.84 23.11 -11.99
CA THR A 338 -19.96 23.98 -11.61
C THR A 338 -21.27 23.59 -12.28
N ALA A 339 -21.28 23.07 -13.50
CA ALA A 339 -22.51 22.61 -14.16
C ALA A 339 -23.07 21.31 -13.59
N LYS A 340 -22.24 20.41 -13.01
CA LYS A 340 -22.70 19.21 -12.30
C LYS A 340 -23.01 19.45 -10.82
N ILE A 341 -22.40 20.44 -10.19
CA ILE A 341 -22.66 20.84 -8.79
C ILE A 341 -23.93 21.71 -8.69
N ALA A 342 -24.35 22.39 -9.76
CA ALA A 342 -25.59 23.16 -9.79
C ALA A 342 -26.88 22.31 -9.74
N GLY A 343 -26.80 20.99 -9.79
CA GLY A 343 -27.92 20.05 -9.62
C GLY A 343 -28.15 19.57 -8.18
N GLU A 344 -27.17 19.74 -7.27
CA GLU A 344 -27.30 19.31 -5.87
C GLU A 344 -26.76 20.41 -4.93
N THR A 345 -27.45 21.54 -4.89
CA THR A 345 -27.28 22.52 -3.81
C THR A 345 -27.99 21.97 -2.57
N ILE A 346 -27.29 21.18 -1.76
CA ILE A 346 -27.71 20.93 -0.39
C ILE A 346 -27.50 22.24 0.35
N THR A 347 -28.62 22.90 0.69
CA THR A 347 -28.63 24.14 1.44
C THR A 347 -27.82 24.00 2.73
N GLU A 348 -26.98 25.00 3.02
CA GLU A 348 -26.13 25.08 4.22
C GLU A 348 -26.93 24.97 5.55
N GLU A 349 -28.24 25.08 5.54
CA GLU A 349 -29.10 24.94 6.72
C GLU A 349 -29.16 23.50 7.30
N THR A 350 -28.89 22.44 6.50
CA THR A 350 -28.85 21.06 7.01
C THR A 350 -27.49 20.65 7.58
N ALA A 351 -26.44 21.34 7.21
CA ALA A 351 -25.09 21.11 7.78
C ALA A 351 -24.89 21.82 9.13
N ALA A 352 -25.54 22.97 9.32
CA ALA A 352 -25.47 23.74 10.56
C ALA A 352 -26.24 23.09 11.71
N THR A 353 -27.31 22.35 11.44
CA THR A 353 -28.07 21.62 12.48
C THR A 353 -27.42 20.31 12.92
N ALA A 354 -26.53 19.73 12.12
CA ALA A 354 -25.74 18.56 12.52
C ALA A 354 -24.50 18.91 13.38
N ASN A 355 -23.97 20.14 13.26
CA ASN A 355 -22.80 20.62 13.99
C ASN A 355 -23.10 21.38 15.30
N ALA A 356 -24.38 21.70 15.59
CA ALA A 356 -24.76 22.45 16.78
C ALA A 356 -25.15 21.58 18.00
N ALA A 357 -25.09 20.25 17.90
CA ALA A 357 -25.24 19.34 19.02
C ALA A 357 -23.88 18.78 19.44
N GLY A 358 -23.03 19.64 19.94
CA GLY A 358 -21.86 19.28 20.75
C GLY A 358 -22.30 18.64 22.06
N ASN A 359 -22.87 17.44 22.03
CA ASN A 359 -23.03 16.61 23.20
C ASN A 359 -21.76 15.77 23.37
N ALA A 360 -20.98 16.07 24.38
CA ALA A 360 -19.83 15.31 24.87
C ALA A 360 -20.18 13.86 25.35
N ASN A 361 -21.39 13.37 25.09
CA ASN A 361 -21.86 12.02 25.27
C ASN A 361 -22.31 11.39 23.95
N GLY A 362 -21.44 11.42 22.91
CA GLY A 362 -21.65 10.59 21.71
C GLY A 362 -21.75 9.12 22.11
N ASN A 363 -22.80 8.42 21.64
CA ASN A 363 -23.04 7.01 21.95
C ASN A 363 -21.82 6.17 21.50
N VAL A 364 -20.96 5.79 22.45
CA VAL A 364 -19.76 4.98 22.20
C VAL A 364 -20.21 3.60 21.73
N LEU A 365 -19.85 3.20 20.51
CA LEU A 365 -20.21 1.90 19.98
C LEU A 365 -19.27 0.79 20.48
N ILE A 366 -17.96 1.08 20.49
CA ILE A 366 -16.96 0.13 20.98
C ILE A 366 -15.97 0.83 21.90
N ARG A 367 -15.63 0.17 23.02
CA ARG A 367 -14.63 0.64 23.98
C ARG A 367 -13.73 -0.52 24.41
N LEU A 368 -12.43 -0.27 24.40
CA LEU A 368 -11.40 -1.16 24.88
C LEU A 368 -10.84 -0.61 26.17
N ASP A 369 -10.85 -1.42 27.22
CA ASP A 369 -10.35 -1.05 28.55
C ASP A 369 -9.18 -1.97 28.92
N HIS A 370 -7.97 -1.39 29.05
CA HIS A 370 -6.74 -2.07 29.46
C HIS A 370 -6.49 -3.41 28.77
N LEU A 371 -6.72 -3.42 27.45
CA LEU A 371 -6.67 -4.64 26.66
C LEU A 371 -5.24 -5.17 26.52
N VAL A 372 -5.04 -6.44 26.84
CA VAL A 372 -3.74 -7.14 26.74
C VAL A 372 -3.91 -8.43 25.95
N LYS A 373 -2.97 -8.69 25.04
CA LYS A 373 -2.84 -9.98 24.34
C LYS A 373 -1.39 -10.43 24.29
N ASN A 374 -1.11 -11.57 24.92
CA ASN A 374 0.17 -12.23 24.91
C ASN A 374 0.10 -13.55 24.13
N PHE A 375 1.04 -13.79 23.21
CA PHE A 375 1.20 -15.07 22.53
C PHE A 375 2.41 -15.80 23.09
N SER A 376 2.24 -17.09 23.44
CA SER A 376 3.34 -17.92 23.90
C SER A 376 4.26 -18.31 22.74
N VAL A 377 5.55 -18.09 22.88
CA VAL A 377 6.57 -18.58 21.96
C VAL A 377 7.12 -19.90 22.48
N THR A 378 6.97 -20.95 21.66
CA THR A 378 7.48 -22.29 21.95
C THR A 378 8.64 -22.64 21.02
N SER A 379 9.63 -23.34 21.52
CA SER A 379 10.75 -23.87 20.72
C SER A 379 10.84 -25.39 20.90
N GLY A 380 11.15 -26.11 19.81
CA GLY A 380 11.31 -27.57 19.77
C GLY A 380 10.31 -28.26 18.86
N LEU A 381 10.81 -29.24 18.05
CA LEU A 381 9.97 -30.00 17.09
C LEU A 381 9.11 -31.08 17.77
N VAL A 382 9.53 -31.64 18.89
CA VAL A 382 8.87 -32.76 19.58
C VAL A 382 8.42 -32.38 21.00
N LEU A 383 9.23 -31.63 21.74
CA LEU A 383 8.92 -31.09 23.07
C LEU A 383 8.87 -29.56 22.96
N GLN A 384 7.67 -29.02 22.82
CA GLN A 384 7.45 -27.58 22.79
C GLN A 384 7.71 -26.98 24.18
N ARG A 385 8.92 -26.45 24.40
CA ARG A 385 9.24 -25.66 25.59
C ARG A 385 8.87 -24.19 25.35
N ARG A 386 8.16 -23.58 26.30
CA ARG A 386 7.88 -22.15 26.30
C ARG A 386 9.19 -21.37 26.48
N VAL A 387 9.61 -20.62 25.46
CA VAL A 387 10.87 -19.86 25.44
C VAL A 387 10.63 -18.39 25.77
N GLY A 388 9.38 -17.91 25.62
CA GLY A 388 9.02 -16.54 25.89
C GLY A 388 7.55 -16.25 25.61
N SER A 389 7.17 -14.99 25.68
CA SER A 389 5.86 -14.49 25.22
C SER A 389 6.03 -13.21 24.42
N VAL A 390 5.28 -13.08 23.33
CA VAL A 390 5.14 -11.85 22.56
C VAL A 390 3.97 -11.07 23.08
N SER A 391 4.20 -9.87 23.60
CA SER A 391 3.15 -8.94 23.99
C SER A 391 2.68 -8.17 22.77
N ALA A 392 1.72 -8.75 22.03
CA ALA A 392 1.20 -8.17 20.80
C ALA A 392 0.31 -6.94 21.06
N VAL A 393 -0.43 -6.96 22.18
CA VAL A 393 -1.20 -5.82 22.70
C VAL A 393 -0.86 -5.68 24.18
N ALA A 394 -0.44 -4.51 24.61
CA ALA A 394 0.10 -4.24 25.92
C ALA A 394 -0.57 -3.03 26.55
N ASP A 395 -1.70 -3.25 27.21
CA ASP A 395 -2.45 -2.21 27.91
C ASP A 395 -2.95 -1.10 26.98
N VAL A 396 -3.86 -1.46 26.06
CA VAL A 396 -4.47 -0.55 25.09
C VAL A 396 -5.89 -0.22 25.49
N SER A 397 -6.18 1.09 25.57
CA SER A 397 -7.51 1.62 25.85
C SER A 397 -7.86 2.71 24.84
N PHE A 398 -9.03 2.63 24.23
CA PHE A 398 -9.63 3.68 23.38
C PHE A 398 -11.11 3.41 23.17
N ALA A 399 -11.83 4.43 22.69
CA ALA A 399 -13.24 4.34 22.35
C ALA A 399 -13.51 4.80 20.92
N VAL A 400 -14.54 4.22 20.28
CA VAL A 400 -14.99 4.59 18.94
C VAL A 400 -16.47 4.94 18.99
N PRO A 401 -16.84 6.20 18.73
CA PRO A 401 -18.24 6.60 18.66
C PRO A 401 -18.96 5.97 17.47
N ALA A 402 -20.26 5.76 17.59
CA ALA A 402 -21.10 5.27 16.50
C ALA A 402 -21.05 6.20 15.27
N GLY A 403 -20.97 5.62 14.07
CA GLY A 403 -20.93 6.34 12.81
C GLY A 403 -19.60 7.06 12.52
N ARG A 404 -18.56 6.84 13.34
CA ARG A 404 -17.23 7.46 13.16
C ARG A 404 -16.20 6.44 12.71
N THR A 405 -15.10 6.94 12.16
CA THR A 405 -13.94 6.13 11.74
C THR A 405 -12.77 6.36 12.69
N PHE A 406 -12.32 5.29 13.34
CA PHE A 406 -11.07 5.27 14.11
C PHE A 406 -9.96 4.66 13.24
N GLY A 407 -8.93 5.44 12.95
CA GLY A 407 -7.74 5.00 12.22
C GLY A 407 -6.68 4.47 13.17
N LEU A 408 -6.22 3.23 12.95
CA LEU A 408 -5.14 2.63 13.73
C LEU A 408 -3.90 2.45 12.85
N VAL A 409 -2.82 3.18 13.17
CA VAL A 409 -1.58 3.21 12.38
C VAL A 409 -0.37 2.72 13.18
N GLY A 410 0.69 2.35 12.47
CA GLY A 410 1.98 1.93 13.03
C GLY A 410 2.70 0.93 12.13
N GLU A 411 3.96 0.63 12.44
CA GLU A 411 4.77 -0.33 11.70
C GLU A 411 4.16 -1.75 11.73
N SER A 412 4.55 -2.59 10.75
CA SER A 412 4.11 -3.99 10.68
C SER A 412 4.54 -4.75 11.95
N GLY A 413 3.63 -5.59 12.48
CA GLY A 413 3.89 -6.33 13.70
C GLY A 413 3.70 -5.55 15.01
N CYS A 414 3.27 -4.28 14.99
CA CYS A 414 3.02 -3.52 16.23
C CYS A 414 1.73 -3.91 16.96
N GLY A 415 0.88 -4.80 16.39
CA GLY A 415 -0.31 -5.35 17.05
C GLY A 415 -1.67 -4.90 16.50
N LYS A 416 -1.75 -4.07 15.45
CA LYS A 416 -2.99 -3.55 14.84
C LYS A 416 -3.98 -4.64 14.46
N THR A 417 -3.57 -5.57 13.61
CA THR A 417 -4.39 -6.74 13.19
C THR A 417 -4.85 -7.58 14.38
N THR A 418 -4.00 -7.70 15.42
CA THR A 418 -4.36 -8.42 16.67
C THR A 418 -5.52 -7.73 17.37
N ILE A 419 -5.53 -6.39 17.48
CA ILE A 419 -6.65 -5.64 18.05
C ILE A 419 -7.92 -5.90 17.22
N GLY A 420 -7.85 -5.81 15.88
CA GLY A 420 -8.98 -6.12 15.01
C GLY A 420 -9.55 -7.52 15.26
N ARG A 421 -8.69 -8.55 15.37
CA ARG A 421 -9.09 -9.94 15.65
C ARG A 421 -9.70 -10.14 17.03
N LEU A 422 -9.22 -9.40 18.03
CA LEU A 422 -9.78 -9.40 19.38
C LEU A 422 -11.21 -8.83 19.38
N ILE A 423 -11.43 -7.70 18.70
CA ILE A 423 -12.73 -7.03 18.61
C ILE A 423 -13.77 -7.93 17.94
N VAL A 424 -13.44 -8.60 16.83
CA VAL A 424 -14.37 -9.52 16.16
C VAL A 424 -14.45 -10.90 16.83
N GLY A 425 -13.67 -11.13 17.90
CA GLY A 425 -13.67 -12.36 18.69
C GLY A 425 -13.06 -13.57 17.96
N LEU A 426 -12.12 -13.34 17.02
CA LEU A 426 -11.28 -14.40 16.44
C LEU A 426 -10.13 -14.77 17.36
N GLU A 427 -9.69 -13.83 18.22
CA GLU A 427 -8.72 -14.03 19.28
C GLU A 427 -9.37 -13.74 20.63
N GLN A 428 -8.81 -14.31 21.70
CA GLN A 428 -9.22 -14.01 23.07
C GLN A 428 -8.19 -13.11 23.75
N ALA A 429 -8.64 -12.10 24.47
CA ALA A 429 -7.79 -11.27 25.30
C ALA A 429 -7.12 -12.08 26.41
N THR A 430 -5.89 -11.71 26.78
CA THR A 430 -5.20 -12.25 27.94
C THR A 430 -5.75 -11.59 29.22
N SER A 431 -6.02 -10.30 29.19
CA SER A 431 -6.69 -9.51 30.24
C SER A 431 -7.28 -8.23 29.58
N GLY A 432 -8.05 -7.49 30.37
CA GLY A 432 -8.80 -6.31 29.92
C GLY A 432 -10.15 -6.69 29.35
N SER A 433 -10.93 -5.69 28.95
CA SER A 433 -12.30 -5.83 28.46
C SER A 433 -12.53 -5.13 27.13
N ILE A 434 -13.49 -5.64 26.36
CA ILE A 434 -13.98 -5.04 25.11
C ILE A 434 -15.48 -4.88 25.24
N PHE A 435 -15.96 -3.64 25.24
CA PHE A 435 -17.37 -3.32 25.30
C PHE A 435 -17.92 -2.99 23.92
N PHE A 436 -19.06 -3.57 23.57
CA PHE A 436 -19.88 -3.19 22.43
C PHE A 436 -21.19 -2.61 22.95
N GLY A 437 -21.36 -1.30 22.89
CA GLY A 437 -22.31 -0.58 23.74
C GLY A 437 -22.02 -0.88 25.20
N ASP A 438 -23.03 -1.31 25.91
CA ASP A 438 -22.92 -1.67 27.37
C ASP A 438 -22.51 -3.13 27.62
N ARG A 439 -22.19 -3.90 26.58
CA ARG A 439 -21.93 -5.36 26.69
C ARG A 439 -20.46 -5.70 26.60
N ASP A 440 -19.93 -6.33 27.64
CA ASP A 440 -18.55 -6.84 27.63
C ASP A 440 -18.43 -8.12 26.75
N LEU A 441 -17.82 -7.99 25.57
CA LEU A 441 -17.59 -9.09 24.61
C LEU A 441 -16.67 -10.19 25.16
N THR A 442 -15.87 -9.89 26.16
CA THR A 442 -14.93 -10.85 26.76
C THR A 442 -15.65 -11.86 27.67
N GLN A 443 -16.79 -11.47 28.26
CA GLN A 443 -17.55 -12.25 29.23
C GLN A 443 -18.82 -12.92 28.68
N VAL A 444 -19.27 -12.51 27.45
CA VAL A 444 -20.51 -13.06 26.88
C VAL A 444 -20.44 -14.54 26.51
N GLY A 445 -21.55 -15.26 26.72
CA GLY A 445 -21.69 -16.67 26.37
C GLY A 445 -21.68 -16.92 24.84
N ARG A 446 -21.51 -18.19 24.43
CA ARG A 446 -21.39 -18.59 23.01
C ARG A 446 -22.56 -18.12 22.11
N ARG A 447 -23.80 -18.17 22.58
CA ARG A 447 -24.99 -17.76 21.82
C ARG A 447 -25.01 -16.25 21.56
N GLU A 448 -24.71 -15.47 22.58
CA GLU A 448 -24.68 -14.03 22.52
C GLU A 448 -23.50 -13.55 21.67
N ARG A 449 -22.33 -14.15 21.84
CA ARG A 449 -21.15 -13.90 21.01
C ARG A 449 -21.44 -14.13 19.53
N ARG A 450 -22.21 -15.18 19.17
CA ARG A 450 -22.62 -15.41 17.79
C ARG A 450 -23.53 -14.29 17.24
N ARG A 451 -24.45 -13.76 18.05
CA ARG A 451 -25.30 -12.62 17.68
C ARG A 451 -24.48 -11.34 17.50
N LEU A 452 -23.53 -11.07 18.42
CA LEU A 452 -22.69 -9.87 18.35
C LEU A 452 -21.72 -9.92 17.15
N ARG A 453 -21.27 -11.11 16.76
CA ARG A 453 -20.47 -11.27 15.54
C ARG A 453 -21.19 -10.86 14.25
N SER A 454 -22.53 -10.89 14.19
CA SER A 454 -23.25 -10.34 13.03
C SER A 454 -23.21 -8.81 13.00
N LYS A 455 -22.99 -8.16 14.15
CA LYS A 455 -22.95 -6.71 14.31
C LYS A 455 -21.55 -6.11 14.11
N VAL A 456 -20.50 -6.92 14.30
CA VAL A 456 -19.12 -6.53 14.08
C VAL A 456 -18.49 -7.48 13.07
N GLN A 457 -18.10 -6.97 11.90
CA GLN A 457 -17.54 -7.78 10.83
C GLN A 457 -16.09 -7.37 10.53
N LEU A 458 -15.31 -8.31 9.99
CA LEU A 458 -13.92 -8.11 9.59
C LEU A 458 -13.79 -8.16 8.08
N MET A 459 -13.17 -7.14 7.51
CA MET A 459 -12.63 -7.16 6.17
C MET A 459 -11.14 -7.51 6.28
N PHE A 460 -10.76 -8.67 5.75
CA PHE A 460 -9.39 -9.19 5.86
C PHE A 460 -8.43 -8.49 4.92
N GLN A 461 -7.17 -8.40 5.31
CA GLN A 461 -6.07 -7.84 4.53
C GLN A 461 -5.93 -8.50 3.15
N ASP A 462 -5.93 -9.83 3.09
CA ASP A 462 -5.95 -10.57 1.84
C ASP A 462 -7.37 -11.06 1.55
N SER A 463 -8.07 -10.32 0.69
CA SER A 463 -9.42 -10.67 0.27
C SER A 463 -9.48 -11.97 -0.51
N TYR A 464 -8.39 -12.39 -1.20
CA TYR A 464 -8.33 -13.65 -1.93
C TYR A 464 -8.18 -14.84 -0.97
N ALA A 465 -7.23 -14.78 -0.04
CA ALA A 465 -7.02 -15.84 0.95
C ALA A 465 -8.23 -16.00 1.90
N SER A 466 -9.07 -14.95 2.03
CA SER A 466 -10.28 -14.99 2.85
C SER A 466 -11.46 -15.70 2.20
N MET A 467 -11.39 -16.02 0.89
CA MET A 467 -12.46 -16.65 0.10
C MET A 467 -12.02 -18.03 -0.38
N ASP A 468 -12.90 -19.03 -0.29
CA ASP A 468 -12.62 -20.33 -0.90
C ASP A 468 -12.63 -20.21 -2.44
N PRO A 469 -11.48 -20.42 -3.13
CA PRO A 469 -11.38 -20.26 -4.56
C PRO A 469 -12.21 -21.29 -5.37
N ARG A 470 -12.71 -22.34 -4.71
CA ARG A 470 -13.55 -23.39 -5.31
C ARG A 470 -15.03 -23.06 -5.25
N MET A 471 -15.43 -22.06 -4.48
CA MET A 471 -16.82 -21.64 -4.32
C MET A 471 -17.15 -20.49 -5.26
N ARG A 472 -18.39 -20.44 -5.76
CA ARG A 472 -18.89 -19.29 -6.52
C ARG A 472 -19.17 -18.13 -5.58
N VAL A 473 -19.02 -16.90 -6.09
CA VAL A 473 -19.25 -15.66 -5.34
C VAL A 473 -20.62 -15.63 -4.66
N GLY A 474 -21.70 -16.04 -5.36
CA GLY A 474 -23.04 -16.11 -4.76
C GLY A 474 -23.13 -17.04 -3.56
N THR A 475 -22.37 -18.14 -3.54
CA THR A 475 -22.32 -19.06 -2.41
C THR A 475 -21.52 -18.44 -1.25
N ILE A 476 -20.37 -17.82 -1.54
CA ILE A 476 -19.52 -17.15 -0.55
C ILE A 476 -20.29 -16.03 0.16
N LEU A 477 -20.99 -15.18 -0.60
CA LEU A 477 -21.78 -14.08 -0.03
C LEU A 477 -23.02 -14.55 0.73
N ARG A 478 -23.61 -15.69 0.36
CA ARG A 478 -24.75 -16.27 1.07
C ARG A 478 -24.36 -16.99 2.36
N GLU A 479 -23.15 -17.54 2.44
CA GLU A 479 -22.67 -18.31 3.57
C GLU A 479 -22.92 -17.65 4.94
N PRO A 480 -22.57 -16.35 5.17
CA PRO A 480 -22.83 -15.68 6.44
C PRO A 480 -24.31 -15.63 6.81
N LEU A 481 -25.21 -15.44 5.84
CA LEU A 481 -26.66 -15.42 6.04
C LEU A 481 -27.17 -16.79 6.50
N VAL A 482 -26.67 -17.87 5.88
CA VAL A 482 -27.02 -19.25 6.24
C VAL A 482 -26.53 -19.57 7.67
N ILE A 483 -25.29 -19.22 7.99
CA ILE A 483 -24.70 -19.44 9.32
C ILE A 483 -25.47 -18.69 10.40
N GLN A 484 -25.94 -17.47 10.14
CA GLN A 484 -26.70 -16.65 11.07
C GLN A 484 -28.22 -16.95 11.05
N HIS A 485 -28.67 -17.90 10.23
CA HIS A 485 -30.09 -18.24 10.04
C HIS A 485 -30.95 -17.02 9.65
N GLN A 486 -30.43 -16.14 8.78
CA GLN A 486 -31.14 -14.96 8.32
C GLN A 486 -31.83 -15.21 6.97
N GLY A 487 -33.16 -15.23 6.99
CA GLY A 487 -34.02 -15.38 5.82
C GLY A 487 -34.01 -16.78 5.18
N ASP A 488 -34.90 -16.97 4.23
CA ASP A 488 -34.98 -18.17 3.40
C ASP A 488 -34.06 -18.05 2.16
N HIS A 489 -34.05 -19.10 1.32
CA HIS A 489 -33.18 -19.14 0.14
C HIS A 489 -33.46 -17.99 -0.85
N GLY A 490 -34.73 -17.59 -1.00
CA GLY A 490 -35.16 -16.51 -1.90
C GLY A 490 -34.64 -15.16 -1.43
N SER A 491 -34.97 -14.79 -0.19
CA SER A 491 -34.53 -13.54 0.42
C SER A 491 -33.00 -13.42 0.53
N GLN A 492 -32.29 -14.53 0.76
CA GLN A 492 -30.82 -14.55 0.74
C GLN A 492 -30.27 -14.23 -0.64
N ARG A 493 -30.87 -14.71 -1.74
CA ARG A 493 -30.47 -14.39 -3.11
C ARG A 493 -30.69 -12.92 -3.45
N GLU A 494 -31.82 -12.36 -3.04
CA GLU A 494 -32.14 -10.94 -3.22
C GLU A 494 -31.12 -10.05 -2.48
N ARG A 495 -30.78 -10.41 -1.24
CA ARG A 495 -29.74 -9.69 -0.47
C ARG A 495 -28.37 -9.77 -1.15
N VAL A 496 -27.98 -10.93 -1.70
CA VAL A 496 -26.74 -11.08 -2.47
C VAL A 496 -26.75 -10.21 -3.72
N ALA A 497 -27.85 -10.16 -4.46
CA ALA A 497 -27.96 -9.30 -5.64
C ALA A 497 -27.85 -7.82 -5.26
N LYS A 498 -28.54 -7.42 -4.19
CA LYS A 498 -28.51 -6.03 -3.68
C LYS A 498 -27.11 -5.62 -3.24
N ILE A 499 -26.40 -6.43 -2.46
CA ILE A 499 -25.07 -6.08 -1.98
C ILE A 499 -24.04 -6.03 -3.12
N LEU A 500 -24.17 -6.85 -4.16
CA LEU A 500 -23.32 -6.76 -5.34
C LEU A 500 -23.51 -5.43 -6.08
N ASP A 501 -24.75 -4.98 -6.22
CA ASP A 501 -25.06 -3.67 -6.82
C ASP A 501 -24.49 -2.53 -6.00
N GLU A 502 -24.68 -2.54 -4.68
CA GLU A 502 -24.14 -1.52 -3.75
C GLU A 502 -22.62 -1.40 -3.79
N VAL A 503 -21.89 -2.52 -3.98
CA VAL A 503 -20.42 -2.45 -4.14
C VAL A 503 -19.99 -2.23 -5.60
N GLY A 504 -20.94 -1.97 -6.52
CA GLY A 504 -20.67 -1.67 -7.93
C GLY A 504 -20.17 -2.88 -8.73
N LEU A 505 -20.64 -4.08 -8.40
CA LEU A 505 -20.35 -5.31 -9.15
C LEU A 505 -21.59 -5.76 -9.95
N PRO A 506 -21.40 -6.25 -11.19
CA PRO A 506 -22.52 -6.69 -12.03
C PRO A 506 -23.22 -7.91 -11.44
N ALA A 507 -24.53 -8.03 -11.63
CA ALA A 507 -25.34 -9.17 -11.15
C ALA A 507 -24.80 -10.54 -11.59
N LYS A 508 -24.18 -10.63 -12.78
CA LYS A 508 -23.52 -11.85 -13.28
C LYS A 508 -22.31 -12.29 -12.45
N ALA A 509 -21.79 -11.43 -11.56
CA ALA A 509 -20.71 -11.78 -10.64
C ALA A 509 -21.06 -12.97 -9.75
N VAL A 510 -22.34 -13.19 -9.46
CA VAL A 510 -22.85 -14.28 -8.59
C VAL A 510 -22.40 -15.67 -9.03
N ASP A 511 -22.28 -15.91 -10.34
CA ASP A 511 -21.94 -17.21 -10.92
C ASP A 511 -20.44 -17.45 -11.14
N ARG A 512 -19.62 -16.42 -10.95
CA ARG A 512 -18.17 -16.46 -11.16
C ARG A 512 -17.42 -16.92 -9.92
N TYR A 513 -16.17 -17.33 -10.13
CA TYR A 513 -15.25 -17.72 -9.06
C TYR A 513 -14.32 -16.54 -8.67
N PRO A 514 -13.81 -16.49 -7.42
CA PRO A 514 -12.95 -15.40 -6.97
C PRO A 514 -11.72 -15.14 -7.84
N HIS A 515 -11.12 -16.17 -8.41
CA HIS A 515 -9.94 -16.05 -9.27
C HIS A 515 -10.22 -15.38 -10.63
N GLU A 516 -11.49 -15.26 -11.04
CA GLU A 516 -11.88 -14.59 -12.28
C GLU A 516 -12.05 -13.06 -12.15
N PHE A 517 -11.77 -12.51 -10.96
CA PHE A 517 -11.89 -11.08 -10.66
C PHE A 517 -10.54 -10.40 -10.54
N SER A 518 -10.47 -9.11 -10.90
CA SER A 518 -9.31 -8.26 -10.63
C SER A 518 -9.12 -7.99 -9.13
N GLY A 519 -7.95 -7.50 -8.73
CA GLY A 519 -7.65 -7.16 -7.34
C GLY A 519 -8.71 -6.25 -6.70
N GLY A 520 -9.06 -5.15 -7.36
CA GLY A 520 -10.08 -4.22 -6.86
C GLY A 520 -11.49 -4.82 -6.82
N GLN A 521 -11.84 -5.68 -7.78
CA GLN A 521 -13.12 -6.41 -7.74
C GLN A 521 -13.17 -7.42 -6.58
N ARG A 522 -12.06 -8.10 -6.28
CA ARG A 522 -11.96 -8.99 -5.10
C ARG A 522 -12.10 -8.21 -3.80
N GLN A 523 -11.54 -7.00 -3.73
CA GLN A 523 -11.67 -6.14 -2.57
C GLN A 523 -13.13 -5.70 -2.35
N ARG A 524 -13.84 -5.35 -3.43
CA ARG A 524 -15.30 -5.08 -3.39
C ARG A 524 -16.10 -6.30 -2.93
N LEU A 525 -15.70 -7.52 -3.34
CA LEU A 525 -16.31 -8.76 -2.84
C LEU A 525 -16.04 -8.98 -1.35
N GLY A 526 -14.82 -8.67 -0.87
CA GLY A 526 -14.47 -8.70 0.56
C GLY A 526 -15.34 -7.74 1.37
N LEU A 527 -15.53 -6.53 0.86
CA LEU A 527 -16.43 -5.52 1.45
C LEU A 527 -17.89 -6.00 1.44
N ALA A 528 -18.38 -6.54 0.30
CA ALA A 528 -19.73 -7.10 0.20
C ALA A 528 -19.96 -8.21 1.23
N ARG A 529 -18.99 -9.10 1.42
CA ARG A 529 -19.04 -10.18 2.43
C ARG A 529 -19.12 -9.65 3.85
N ALA A 530 -18.39 -8.59 4.17
CA ALA A 530 -18.46 -7.95 5.47
C ALA A 530 -19.81 -7.26 5.70
N LEU A 531 -20.40 -6.68 4.67
CA LEU A 531 -21.65 -5.89 4.75
C LEU A 531 -22.94 -6.68 4.63
N ILE A 532 -22.90 -7.94 4.15
CA ILE A 532 -24.11 -8.74 3.87
C ILE A 532 -25.01 -8.99 5.09
N LEU A 533 -24.40 -9.01 6.30
CA LEU A 533 -25.10 -9.15 7.57
C LEU A 533 -25.63 -7.83 8.13
N GLN A 534 -25.40 -6.71 7.44
CA GLN A 534 -25.75 -5.36 7.88
C GLN A 534 -25.18 -5.06 9.29
N PRO A 535 -23.84 -5.05 9.43
CA PRO A 535 -23.18 -4.80 10.70
C PRO A 535 -23.32 -3.33 11.11
N ASP A 536 -23.16 -3.06 12.40
CA ASP A 536 -23.05 -1.71 12.94
C ASP A 536 -21.59 -1.20 12.86
N MET A 537 -20.62 -2.15 12.83
CA MET A 537 -19.20 -1.86 12.75
C MET A 537 -18.47 -2.79 11.78
N VAL A 538 -17.52 -2.24 11.03
CA VAL A 538 -16.58 -2.99 10.19
C VAL A 538 -15.14 -2.69 10.65
N VAL A 539 -14.40 -3.73 10.99
CA VAL A 539 -12.96 -3.68 11.15
C VAL A 539 -12.34 -3.90 9.77
N ALA A 540 -11.73 -2.88 9.21
CA ALA A 540 -11.09 -2.93 7.90
C ALA A 540 -9.57 -3.06 8.08
N ASP A 541 -9.04 -4.27 7.92
CA ASP A 541 -7.61 -4.56 8.10
C ASP A 541 -6.89 -4.44 6.77
N GLU A 542 -6.18 -3.33 6.59
CA GLU A 542 -5.44 -2.95 5.38
C GLU A 542 -6.26 -3.08 4.07
N PRO A 543 -7.45 -2.46 4.00
CA PRO A 543 -8.41 -2.74 2.92
C PRO A 543 -7.96 -2.28 1.53
N VAL A 544 -6.89 -1.50 1.40
CA VAL A 544 -6.43 -0.91 0.11
C VAL A 544 -4.93 -1.05 -0.13
N SER A 545 -4.18 -1.74 0.75
CA SER A 545 -2.70 -1.78 0.73
C SER A 545 -2.07 -2.40 -0.52
N ALA A 546 -2.79 -3.25 -1.25
CA ALA A 546 -2.30 -3.93 -2.45
C ALA A 546 -3.00 -3.47 -3.75
N LEU A 547 -3.58 -2.27 -3.72
CA LEU A 547 -4.35 -1.72 -4.84
C LEU A 547 -3.64 -0.51 -5.46
N ASP A 548 -3.82 -0.36 -6.78
CA ASP A 548 -3.39 0.86 -7.47
C ASP A 548 -4.16 2.07 -6.98
N VAL A 549 -3.55 3.24 -7.09
CA VAL A 549 -4.09 4.53 -6.64
C VAL A 549 -5.53 4.76 -7.12
N SER A 550 -5.85 4.47 -8.40
CA SER A 550 -7.19 4.68 -8.94
C SER A 550 -8.25 3.75 -8.34
N ILE A 551 -7.89 2.47 -8.12
CA ILE A 551 -8.76 1.48 -7.48
C ILE A 551 -8.90 1.78 -5.98
N GLN A 552 -7.81 2.19 -5.34
CA GLN A 552 -7.78 2.64 -3.95
C GLN A 552 -8.76 3.79 -3.72
N ALA A 553 -8.72 4.84 -4.57
CA ALA A 553 -9.66 5.96 -4.51
C ALA A 553 -11.13 5.50 -4.63
N GLN A 554 -11.42 4.54 -5.53
CA GLN A 554 -12.76 3.98 -5.69
C GLN A 554 -13.27 3.26 -4.43
N ILE A 555 -12.42 2.45 -3.79
CA ILE A 555 -12.78 1.71 -2.58
C ILE A 555 -12.97 2.67 -1.40
N LEU A 556 -12.08 3.66 -1.23
CA LEU A 556 -12.19 4.64 -0.15
C LEU A 556 -13.46 5.48 -0.27
N ASN A 557 -13.77 5.98 -1.48
CA ASN A 557 -15.02 6.70 -1.74
C ASN A 557 -16.25 5.82 -1.46
N LEU A 558 -16.24 4.55 -1.92
CA LEU A 558 -17.33 3.59 -1.66
C LEU A 558 -17.54 3.37 -0.16
N MET A 559 -16.45 3.19 0.61
CA MET A 559 -16.54 3.01 2.07
C MET A 559 -17.10 4.26 2.76
N GLN A 560 -16.74 5.47 2.32
CA GLN A 560 -17.31 6.71 2.84
C GLN A 560 -18.81 6.86 2.49
N ASP A 561 -19.20 6.53 1.26
CA ASP A 561 -20.60 6.58 0.84
C ASP A 561 -21.45 5.61 1.70
N LEU A 562 -20.99 4.36 1.86
CA LEU A 562 -21.65 3.37 2.71
C LEU A 562 -21.71 3.79 4.20
N GLN A 563 -20.67 4.50 4.69
CA GLN A 563 -20.68 5.05 6.05
C GLN A 563 -21.78 6.08 6.22
N ARG A 564 -21.91 7.03 5.28
CA ARG A 564 -22.94 8.07 5.32
C ARG A 564 -24.36 7.49 5.18
N GLU A 565 -24.56 6.56 4.25
CA GLU A 565 -25.87 5.98 3.95
C GLU A 565 -26.38 5.05 5.06
N ARG A 566 -25.47 4.31 5.73
CA ARG A 566 -25.82 3.26 6.71
C ARG A 566 -25.47 3.58 8.14
N GLY A 567 -24.80 4.71 8.40
CA GLY A 567 -24.30 5.05 9.74
C GLY A 567 -23.22 4.08 10.24
N LEU A 568 -22.41 3.47 9.34
CA LEU A 568 -21.41 2.49 9.70
C LEU A 568 -20.29 3.10 10.54
N THR A 569 -19.82 2.32 11.52
CA THR A 569 -18.62 2.64 12.27
C THR A 569 -17.44 1.84 11.70
N TYR A 570 -16.28 2.49 11.52
CA TYR A 570 -15.09 1.79 11.06
C TYR A 570 -13.98 1.80 12.12
N LEU A 571 -13.33 0.65 12.30
CA LEU A 571 -11.95 0.59 12.74
C LEU A 571 -11.10 0.35 11.49
N PHE A 572 -10.42 1.38 11.03
CA PHE A 572 -9.63 1.35 9.81
C PHE A 572 -8.16 1.15 10.17
N ILE A 573 -7.59 0.00 9.84
CA ILE A 573 -6.20 -0.34 10.10
C ILE A 573 -5.42 -0.15 8.80
N SER A 574 -4.34 0.63 8.84
CA SER A 574 -3.43 0.81 7.71
C SER A 574 -2.03 1.13 8.22
N HIS A 575 -1.04 0.91 7.36
CA HIS A 575 0.31 1.44 7.54
C HIS A 575 0.51 2.76 6.76
N ASP A 576 -0.43 3.11 5.88
CA ASP A 576 -0.43 4.35 5.10
C ASP A 576 -1.19 5.46 5.84
N LEU A 577 -0.44 6.45 6.31
CA LEU A 577 -0.97 7.61 7.05
C LEU A 577 -1.81 8.54 6.19
N SER A 578 -1.54 8.64 4.87
CA SER A 578 -2.33 9.48 3.95
C SER A 578 -3.75 8.94 3.80
N VAL A 579 -3.86 7.62 3.66
CA VAL A 579 -5.16 6.92 3.61
C VAL A 579 -5.92 7.07 4.92
N ILE A 580 -5.22 6.89 6.05
CA ILE A 580 -5.84 7.04 7.37
C ILE A 580 -6.34 8.47 7.58
N ARG A 581 -5.53 9.49 7.26
CA ARG A 581 -5.93 10.88 7.35
C ARG A 581 -7.19 11.17 6.52
N TYR A 582 -7.27 10.60 5.32
CA TYR A 582 -8.44 10.74 4.45
C TYR A 582 -9.69 10.08 5.06
N MET A 583 -9.57 8.90 5.67
CA MET A 583 -10.71 8.13 6.17
C MET A 583 -11.10 8.44 7.61
N ALA A 584 -10.13 8.63 8.50
CA ALA A 584 -10.35 8.66 9.94
C ALA A 584 -10.83 10.02 10.48
N ASP A 585 -11.65 9.97 11.52
CA ASP A 585 -11.98 11.12 12.37
C ASP A 585 -10.97 11.23 13.52
N THR A 586 -10.57 10.09 14.07
CA THR A 586 -9.58 9.95 15.16
C THR A 586 -8.48 9.00 14.72
N ILE A 587 -7.23 9.31 15.02
CA ILE A 587 -6.06 8.46 14.75
C ILE A 587 -5.47 7.99 16.07
N GLY A 588 -5.23 6.67 16.18
CA GLY A 588 -4.40 6.05 17.21
C GLY A 588 -3.10 5.53 16.58
N VAL A 589 -1.97 5.97 17.09
CA VAL A 589 -0.64 5.54 16.64
C VAL A 589 -0.10 4.46 17.57
N MET A 590 0.23 3.31 17.02
CA MET A 590 0.63 2.13 17.76
C MET A 590 2.10 1.75 17.54
N TYR A 591 2.85 1.51 18.60
CA TYR A 591 4.23 1.05 18.57
C TYR A 591 4.46 -0.11 19.55
N LEU A 592 4.95 -1.25 19.06
CA LEU A 592 5.26 -2.46 19.88
C LEU A 592 4.16 -2.79 20.91
N GLY A 593 2.91 -2.84 20.46
CA GLY A 593 1.77 -3.24 21.29
C GLY A 593 1.15 -2.13 22.14
N LYS A 594 1.64 -0.88 22.07
CA LYS A 594 1.13 0.25 22.86
C LYS A 594 0.66 1.40 22.00
N LEU A 595 -0.36 2.12 22.45
CA LEU A 595 -0.70 3.42 21.88
C LEU A 595 0.31 4.47 22.39
N VAL A 596 0.94 5.19 21.45
CA VAL A 596 1.91 6.23 21.75
C VAL A 596 1.34 7.64 21.53
N GLU A 597 0.33 7.76 20.68
CA GLU A 597 -0.40 8.99 20.42
C GLU A 597 -1.82 8.67 19.97
N ILE A 598 -2.81 9.46 20.37
CA ILE A 598 -4.20 9.34 19.95
C ILE A 598 -4.84 10.74 19.92
N GLY A 599 -5.65 11.03 18.93
CA GLY A 599 -6.33 12.32 18.82
C GLY A 599 -7.06 12.51 17.51
N PRO A 600 -7.69 13.69 17.31
CA PRO A 600 -8.28 14.07 16.03
C PRO A 600 -7.28 13.92 14.89
N ALA A 601 -7.73 13.43 13.74
CA ALA A 601 -6.85 13.04 12.63
C ALA A 601 -5.92 14.17 12.16
N ASP A 602 -6.45 15.39 12.00
CA ASP A 602 -5.64 16.55 11.59
C ASP A 602 -4.64 16.99 12.66
N GLU A 603 -5.00 16.89 13.94
CA GLU A 603 -4.09 17.22 15.05
C GLU A 603 -2.90 16.27 15.08
N VAL A 604 -3.14 14.96 15.04
CA VAL A 604 -2.07 13.94 15.04
C VAL A 604 -1.20 14.05 13.79
N TYR A 605 -1.78 14.35 12.63
CA TYR A 605 -1.05 14.41 11.37
C TYR A 605 -0.20 15.69 11.22
N TYR A 606 -0.78 16.87 11.47
CA TYR A 606 -0.07 18.15 11.26
C TYR A 606 0.72 18.63 12.46
N ARG A 607 0.33 18.22 13.66
CA ARG A 607 0.92 18.67 14.93
C ARG A 607 1.29 17.49 15.84
N PRO A 608 2.05 16.49 15.33
CA PRO A 608 2.40 15.31 16.12
C PRO A 608 3.16 15.70 17.38
N ALA A 609 2.81 15.08 18.49
CA ALA A 609 3.48 15.28 19.77
C ALA A 609 4.57 14.23 20.04
N HIS A 610 4.34 12.97 19.61
CA HIS A 610 5.27 11.88 19.82
C HIS A 610 6.32 11.79 18.68
N PRO A 611 7.63 11.67 18.98
CA PRO A 611 8.68 11.57 17.96
C PRO A 611 8.50 10.42 16.96
N TYR A 612 7.89 9.32 17.37
CA TYR A 612 7.58 8.22 16.47
C TYR A 612 6.52 8.60 15.43
N THR A 613 5.45 9.27 15.86
CA THR A 613 4.40 9.78 14.95
C THR A 613 4.98 10.72 13.90
N LYS A 614 5.81 11.67 14.33
CA LYS A 614 6.53 12.58 13.41
C LYS A 614 7.40 11.78 12.43
N GLY A 615 8.19 10.82 12.94
CA GLY A 615 9.02 9.97 12.09
C GLY A 615 8.23 9.15 11.08
N LEU A 616 7.04 8.64 11.43
CA LEU A 616 6.16 7.96 10.49
C LEU A 616 5.64 8.91 9.39
N ILE A 617 5.20 10.13 9.78
CA ILE A 617 4.72 11.13 8.82
C ILE A 617 5.83 11.54 7.85
N ASP A 618 7.03 11.77 8.34
CA ASP A 618 8.21 12.13 7.52
C ASP A 618 8.65 11.00 6.58
N THR A 619 8.20 9.79 6.85
CA THR A 619 8.50 8.63 6.00
C THR A 619 7.53 8.50 4.82
N VAL A 620 6.33 9.06 4.91
CA VAL A 620 5.33 9.02 3.82
C VAL A 620 5.86 9.80 2.61
N PRO A 621 5.94 9.17 1.42
CA PRO A 621 6.37 9.87 0.22
C PRO A 621 5.35 10.95 -0.19
N VAL A 622 5.84 12.13 -0.59
CA VAL A 622 4.98 13.22 -1.08
C VAL A 622 5.04 13.25 -2.61
N PRO A 623 3.89 13.30 -3.30
CA PRO A 623 3.84 13.36 -4.76
C PRO A 623 4.14 14.79 -5.29
N ASP A 624 5.25 15.35 -4.83
CA ASP A 624 5.84 16.62 -5.25
C ASP A 624 7.36 16.47 -5.22
N PRO A 625 8.04 16.53 -6.40
CA PRO A 625 9.48 16.32 -6.47
C PRO A 625 10.30 17.33 -5.66
N THR A 626 9.84 18.59 -5.57
CA THR A 626 10.53 19.64 -4.84
C THR A 626 10.46 19.40 -3.34
N LEU A 627 9.26 19.11 -2.86
CA LEU A 627 9.03 18.84 -1.43
C LEU A 627 9.67 17.52 -0.99
N GLU A 628 9.54 16.46 -1.79
CA GLU A 628 10.06 15.14 -1.42
C GLU A 628 11.59 15.12 -1.37
N ARG A 629 12.26 15.75 -2.34
CA ARG A 629 13.74 15.87 -2.35
C ARG A 629 14.28 16.82 -1.28
N ALA A 630 13.48 17.80 -0.86
CA ALA A 630 13.85 18.74 0.22
C ALA A 630 13.66 18.14 1.62
N LYS A 631 12.94 17.01 1.76
CA LYS A 631 12.80 16.35 3.06
C LYS A 631 14.17 15.93 3.58
N GLU A 632 14.56 16.51 4.72
CA GLU A 632 15.69 15.98 5.46
C GLU A 632 15.44 14.52 5.84
N HIS A 633 16.49 13.69 5.88
CA HIS A 633 16.41 12.26 6.16
C HIS A 633 16.10 11.98 7.65
N GLN A 634 15.00 12.51 8.15
CA GLN A 634 14.60 12.48 9.58
C GLN A 634 13.59 11.36 9.92
N GLY A 635 13.32 10.42 9.02
CA GLY A 635 12.42 9.30 9.30
C GLY A 635 12.90 8.39 10.45
N VAL A 636 12.05 7.46 10.86
CA VAL A 636 12.35 6.49 11.91
C VAL A 636 13.56 5.64 11.53
N ARG A 637 14.63 5.69 12.31
CA ARG A 637 15.89 4.97 12.06
C ARG A 637 15.94 3.62 12.78
N GLY A 638 16.74 2.70 12.24
CA GLY A 638 17.01 1.41 12.85
C GLY A 638 15.88 0.37 12.68
N GLU A 639 16.16 -0.86 13.10
CA GLU A 639 15.19 -1.96 13.04
C GLU A 639 14.22 -1.92 14.22
N LEU A 640 13.03 -2.52 14.02
CA LEU A 640 12.04 -2.69 15.08
C LEU A 640 12.61 -3.63 16.15
N PRO A 641 12.64 -3.24 17.44
CA PRO A 641 13.10 -4.11 18.50
C PRO A 641 12.22 -5.37 18.64
N SER A 642 12.79 -6.43 19.23
CA SER A 642 12.06 -7.68 19.42
C SER A 642 10.84 -7.49 20.34
N ALA A 643 9.67 -7.91 19.88
CA ALA A 643 8.45 -7.95 20.69
C ALA A 643 8.48 -9.02 21.79
N VAL A 644 9.44 -9.96 21.74
CA VAL A 644 9.68 -10.96 22.81
C VAL A 644 10.39 -10.35 24.01
N ALA A 645 11.29 -9.40 23.75
CA ALA A 645 12.05 -8.66 24.75
C ALA A 645 12.04 -7.16 24.42
N PRO A 646 10.89 -6.48 24.65
CA PRO A 646 10.78 -5.06 24.35
C PRO A 646 11.71 -4.23 25.24
N PRO A 647 12.18 -3.06 24.76
CA PRO A 647 12.99 -2.14 25.57
C PRO A 647 12.27 -1.77 26.88
N SER A 648 13.03 -1.60 27.99
CA SER A 648 12.52 -1.09 29.25
C SER A 648 12.08 0.38 29.12
N GLY A 649 11.16 0.83 29.95
CA GLY A 649 10.64 2.19 29.90
C GLY A 649 9.92 2.50 28.59
N CYS A 650 10.23 3.62 27.94
CA CYS A 650 9.68 3.94 26.63
C CYS A 650 10.16 2.94 25.57
N ARG A 651 9.23 2.20 24.96
CA ARG A 651 9.55 1.17 23.95
C ARG A 651 10.22 1.73 22.69
N PHE A 652 10.00 3.01 22.38
CA PHE A 652 10.62 3.69 21.22
C PHE A 652 12.02 4.23 21.50
N ARG A 653 12.50 4.26 22.75
CA ARG A 653 13.76 4.93 23.16
C ARG A 653 15.00 4.53 22.35
N THR A 654 15.08 3.28 21.89
CA THR A 654 16.25 2.78 21.14
C THR A 654 16.34 3.34 19.72
N ARG A 655 15.25 3.93 19.22
CA ARG A 655 15.13 4.53 17.90
C ARG A 655 14.79 6.02 17.93
N CYS A 656 14.56 6.56 19.14
CA CYS A 656 14.19 7.95 19.35
C CYS A 656 15.43 8.84 19.34
N PRO A 657 15.50 9.86 18.46
CA PRO A 657 16.64 10.80 18.46
C PRO A 657 16.67 11.73 19.69
N PHE A 658 15.55 11.82 20.42
CA PHE A 658 15.39 12.66 21.61
C PHE A 658 15.42 11.85 22.92
N ALA A 659 15.85 10.59 22.88
CA ALA A 659 15.84 9.71 24.05
C ALA A 659 16.78 10.25 25.14
N GLN A 660 16.29 10.27 26.40
CA GLN A 660 17.02 10.66 27.59
C GLN A 660 17.02 9.52 28.63
N PRO A 661 17.83 9.55 29.68
CA PRO A 661 17.90 8.49 30.68
C PRO A 661 16.54 8.10 31.26
N LEU A 662 15.68 9.06 31.56
CA LEU A 662 14.31 8.83 32.05
C LEU A 662 13.49 7.91 31.13
N CYS A 663 13.72 7.98 29.81
CA CYS A 663 13.04 7.12 28.84
C CYS A 663 13.43 5.64 28.99
N ALA A 664 14.56 5.33 29.60
CA ALA A 664 14.99 3.97 29.87
C ALA A 664 14.46 3.44 31.21
N GLU A 665 14.26 4.34 32.17
CA GLU A 665 13.86 4.02 33.54
C GLU A 665 12.35 3.90 33.71
N GLN A 666 11.59 4.78 33.06
CA GLN A 666 10.14 4.88 33.25
C GLN A 666 9.39 4.80 31.91
N GLU A 667 8.27 4.10 31.94
CA GLU A 667 7.33 4.11 30.81
C GLU A 667 6.49 5.39 30.86
N PRO A 668 6.42 6.17 29.74
CA PRO A 668 5.60 7.36 29.72
C PRO A 668 4.12 6.99 29.67
N PRO A 669 3.28 7.50 30.59
CA PRO A 669 1.83 7.32 30.52
C PRO A 669 1.22 8.13 29.37
N LEU A 670 0.11 7.63 28.80
CA LEU A 670 -0.68 8.39 27.84
C LEU A 670 -1.40 9.53 28.56
N ARG A 671 -1.05 10.79 28.26
CA ARG A 671 -1.54 12.00 28.94
C ARG A 671 -2.26 12.93 27.97
N PRO A 672 -3.28 13.67 28.43
CA PRO A 672 -3.87 14.75 27.65
C PRO A 672 -2.80 15.72 27.16
N PHE A 673 -2.87 16.13 25.90
CA PHE A 673 -1.84 16.92 25.27
C PHE A 673 -2.35 18.21 24.60
N SER A 674 -3.56 18.17 24.02
CA SER A 674 -4.19 19.35 23.44
C SER A 674 -5.64 19.51 23.87
N ALA A 675 -6.13 20.76 23.86
CA ALA A 675 -7.54 21.08 24.11
C ALA A 675 -8.48 20.46 23.05
N ALA A 676 -7.94 20.09 21.90
CA ALA A 676 -8.67 19.36 20.85
C ALA A 676 -8.88 17.88 21.16
N GLY A 677 -8.38 17.37 22.30
CA GLY A 677 -8.56 15.97 22.73
C GLY A 677 -7.48 15.02 22.25
N ALA A 678 -6.26 15.52 21.97
CA ALA A 678 -5.11 14.67 21.70
C ALA A 678 -4.41 14.24 22.99
N TYR A 679 -3.86 13.00 22.99
CA TYR A 679 -3.09 12.38 24.07
C TYR A 679 -1.77 11.87 23.53
N ALA A 680 -0.69 11.97 24.31
CA ALA A 680 0.62 11.47 23.94
C ALA A 680 1.34 10.77 25.09
N ALA A 681 2.03 9.66 24.78
CA ALA A 681 2.83 8.88 25.73
C ALA A 681 4.32 9.20 25.50
N CYS A 682 4.73 10.40 25.87
CA CYS A 682 6.13 10.86 25.75
C CYS A 682 6.55 11.69 26.96
N HIS A 683 7.79 11.47 27.45
CA HIS A 683 8.38 12.32 28.50
C HIS A 683 8.85 13.67 27.96
N PHE A 684 9.30 13.69 26.67
CA PHE A 684 9.85 14.84 25.98
C PHE A 684 9.15 15.01 24.62
N PRO A 685 7.88 15.46 24.63
CA PRO A 685 7.13 15.63 23.40
C PRO A 685 7.73 16.74 22.53
N LEU A 686 7.48 16.68 21.20
CA LEU A 686 8.02 17.61 20.21
C LEU A 686 7.49 19.04 20.34
N ARG A 687 6.40 19.22 21.05
CA ARG A 687 5.78 20.52 21.36
C ARG A 687 5.30 20.54 22.81
N GLU A 688 5.12 21.70 23.38
CA GLU A 688 4.53 21.81 24.73
C GLU A 688 3.04 21.46 24.69
N PRO A 689 2.50 20.86 25.77
CA PRO A 689 1.07 20.70 25.96
C PRO A 689 0.37 22.07 25.97
N ASP A 690 -0.88 22.11 25.51
CA ASP A 690 -1.66 23.35 25.51
C ASP A 690 -1.84 23.87 26.96
N ARG A 691 -1.65 25.20 27.18
CA ARG A 691 -1.69 25.84 28.51
C ARG A 691 -3.06 25.79 29.18
N ASP A 692 -4.14 25.65 28.38
CA ASP A 692 -5.53 25.63 28.84
C ASP A 692 -6.06 24.22 29.19
N LEU A 693 -5.19 23.22 29.32
CA LEU A 693 -5.54 21.91 29.90
C LEU A 693 -5.85 22.05 31.41
N GLY A 694 -6.66 23.08 31.76
CA GLY A 694 -7.01 23.43 33.14
C GLY A 694 -7.63 22.24 33.87
N GLN A 695 -7.00 21.88 35.00
CA GLN A 695 -7.51 21.11 36.19
C GLN A 695 -8.53 19.98 35.98
N GLN A 696 -8.81 19.54 34.76
CA GLN A 696 -9.57 18.31 34.49
C GLN A 696 -8.62 17.12 34.34
N VAL A 697 -7.79 16.90 35.35
CA VAL A 697 -7.09 15.62 35.50
C VAL A 697 -8.07 14.64 36.14
N THR A 698 -9.00 14.15 35.37
CA THR A 698 -9.60 12.85 35.63
C THR A 698 -8.90 11.84 34.73
N THR A 699 -8.48 10.75 35.29
CA THR A 699 -7.78 9.61 34.71
C THR A 699 -8.62 8.84 33.67
N ASP A 700 -9.69 9.42 33.20
CA ASP A 700 -10.59 8.81 32.23
C ASP A 700 -10.22 9.25 30.83
N ILE A 701 -9.62 8.32 30.07
CA ILE A 701 -9.56 8.38 28.61
C ILE A 701 -10.99 8.64 28.14
N PRO A 702 -11.26 9.64 27.26
CA PRO A 702 -12.62 9.96 26.87
C PRO A 702 -13.30 8.70 26.34
N GLY A 703 -14.33 8.29 27.08
CA GLY A 703 -15.21 7.17 26.75
C GLY A 703 -16.03 7.44 25.50
#